data_e9109e172267786a86f29abaec5f420c
#
_entry.id   e9109e172267786a86f29abaec5f420c
#
_cell.length_a   1.000
_cell.length_b   1.000
_cell.length_c   1.000
_cell.angle_alpha   90.00
_cell.angle_beta   90.00
_cell.angle_gamma   90.00
#
_symmetry.space_group_name_H-M   'P 1'
#
loop_
_entity.id
_entity.type
_entity.pdbx_description
1 polymer ?
#
loop_
_entity_poly.entity_id
_entity_poly.type
_entity_poly.pdbx_seq_one_letter_code
_entity_poly.pdbx_strand_id
1 'polypeptide(L)'
;MAKRYKPNSLQELKELVNDKSICLGDIDTSLITDMTELFKDSNRKNFDGLETWNTSNVTTMKGMFYRAKYFNHPIGDWDVSKVENMSYMFCEAPAFNQPLEKWNVSNVHSMDSMFAWAYSFDQPIGRWDVSNVSNMRAMLYFAKSFNQPLNGWNVSNVYTITCMFCGAKSFNQPLDKWDTSGIQEMAYTFSECYEFNQNIDSWDTSEVTYMDGMFDRAICFNQPLNSWNTSKVKFMRRMFQGASSFDQPLDKWDVSRVEIAEMMFKNATSFSQPLYMWQISRDCDVNDMFLDAPRFADVKILTHNFAHTNKMRYREYLKKILDRLDATQVYAELLRYSDKHTAKYKRELEAAHPELKGPVCATTGTGKHKPRSKAELIELLDMGIQLPLDKIDTSLITDMEGLFKGSKCRDFTGLETWDTSNVVTMKSMFAGAEYFDHDISGWDVSNVRDMSHMFDGARRFNQPLDDWNVSNVQNMHEMFAWTRKFNQPLNSWNVSNVRNMSRMFAWASKFNKPLNDWNVSNVQDMYEMFYYAEKFNQPLNNWNVSNVRNMRRMFAGASKFNKPLNDWNVSNVQDMLEMFYNASDFNQSLDNWNVSKVRDMSLMFYGASSFNKPVGSWNVSAVTNMTRMFDGAEKFNQSLNDWDVSNVQNMSKMFCNASSFNQPLNNWNVSSVEDMTQMFDGAEQFNQPLNDWNVLNVRNMCKMFKNASSFNQPLNNWNVSNVENMVQMFDDASSFNQPLDRWDVSKVKDMTCMFYGATSFRQPITAWKLCGQSTLDIFLDLPDYRDMESRVMCLAVLEGNDREYELQEMIKIFGKKAVHEALRLYGAKYGLKEYSQNNEE
;
A
#
# COMPACT_ATOMS: atom_id res chain seq x y z
N MET A 1 28.67 27.61 34.37
CA MET A 1 27.99 28.87 34.00
C MET A 1 26.51 28.57 33.90
N ALA A 2 25.59 29.49 34.24
CA ALA A 2 24.16 29.26 34.05
C ALA A 2 23.89 29.17 32.51
N LYS A 3 23.10 28.18 32.09
CA LYS A 3 22.70 28.03 30.69
C LYS A 3 21.85 29.22 30.28
N ARG A 4 22.03 29.73 29.05
CA ARG A 4 21.46 31.00 28.57
C ARG A 4 20.04 30.84 28.08
N TYR A 5 19.70 29.68 27.48
CA TYR A 5 18.41 29.40 26.86
C TYR A 5 17.75 28.22 27.58
N LYS A 6 16.45 28.30 27.86
CA LYS A 6 15.69 27.24 28.55
C LYS A 6 14.36 26.95 27.86
N PRO A 7 14.40 26.25 26.71
CA PRO A 7 13.19 25.88 25.97
C PRO A 7 12.28 24.99 26.81
N ASN A 8 10.97 25.15 26.62
CA ASN A 8 9.93 24.37 27.29
C ASN A 8 9.20 23.43 26.34
N SER A 9 9.52 23.47 25.05
CA SER A 9 8.89 22.68 24.00
C SER A 9 9.89 22.20 22.97
N LEU A 10 9.52 21.18 22.22
CA LEU A 10 10.30 20.67 21.08
C LEU A 10 10.50 21.75 20.01
N GLN A 11 9.47 22.57 19.77
CA GLN A 11 9.52 23.61 18.73
C GLN A 11 10.56 24.69 19.08
N GLU A 12 10.50 25.25 20.30
CA GLU A 12 11.53 26.19 20.78
C GLU A 12 12.94 25.60 20.71
N LEU A 13 13.07 24.31 21.11
CA LEU A 13 14.37 23.65 21.04
C LEU A 13 14.83 23.50 19.57
N LYS A 14 13.94 23.19 18.63
CA LYS A 14 14.26 23.14 17.18
C LYS A 14 14.77 24.47 16.65
N GLU A 15 14.15 25.57 17.04
CA GLU A 15 14.60 26.91 16.65
C GLU A 15 16.00 27.22 17.14
N LEU A 16 16.27 26.95 18.43
CA LEU A 16 17.60 27.15 19.02
C LEU A 16 18.68 26.29 18.36
N VAL A 17 18.41 25.03 18.04
CA VAL A 17 19.40 24.13 17.42
C VAL A 17 19.61 24.43 15.93
N ASN A 18 18.64 25.02 15.24
CA ASN A 18 18.74 25.42 13.84
C ASN A 18 19.56 26.69 13.68
N ASP A 19 19.60 27.58 14.69
CA ASP A 19 20.53 28.70 14.72
C ASP A 19 21.96 28.23 15.00
N LYS A 20 22.78 28.23 13.97
CA LYS A 20 24.18 27.77 14.05
C LYS A 20 25.08 28.71 14.86
N SER A 21 24.62 29.91 15.21
CA SER A 21 25.34 30.84 16.07
C SER A 21 25.22 30.48 17.55
N ILE A 22 24.21 29.73 17.94
CA ILE A 22 23.96 29.28 19.33
C ILE A 22 24.85 28.07 19.62
N CYS A 23 25.61 28.15 20.74
CA CYS A 23 26.31 27.01 21.28
C CYS A 23 25.34 26.07 21.95
N LEU A 24 25.34 24.77 21.56
CA LEU A 24 24.39 23.79 22.12
C LEU A 24 24.56 23.64 23.65
N GLY A 25 25.78 23.90 24.18
CA GLY A 25 26.05 23.89 25.62
C GLY A 25 25.34 25.00 26.40
N ASP A 26 24.88 26.07 25.74
CA ASP A 26 24.13 27.15 26.40
C ASP A 26 22.63 26.86 26.56
N ILE A 27 22.15 25.72 26.03
CA ILE A 27 20.73 25.33 26.10
C ILE A 27 20.47 24.45 27.31
N ASP A 28 19.53 24.83 28.18
CA ASP A 28 19.03 24.02 29.28
C ASP A 28 17.82 23.19 28.86
N THR A 29 18.03 21.91 28.58
CA THR A 29 17.00 20.98 28.11
C THR A 29 16.21 20.28 29.22
N SER A 30 16.35 20.74 30.47
CA SER A 30 15.74 20.08 31.65
C SER A 30 14.20 20.02 31.64
N LEU A 31 13.53 20.84 30.82
CA LEU A 31 12.07 20.84 30.68
C LEU A 31 11.58 20.02 29.48
N ILE A 32 12.50 19.59 28.63
CA ILE A 32 12.15 18.89 27.39
C ILE A 32 11.80 17.42 27.65
N THR A 33 10.65 16.98 27.12
CA THR A 33 10.16 15.60 27.18
C THR A 33 10.14 14.93 25.80
N ASP A 34 10.17 15.71 24.73
CA ASP A 34 10.15 15.24 23.34
C ASP A 34 11.36 15.82 22.58
N MET A 35 12.13 14.94 21.94
CA MET A 35 13.26 15.30 21.05
C MET A 35 13.08 14.70 19.65
N THR A 36 11.83 14.46 19.25
CA THR A 36 11.49 13.87 17.95
C THR A 36 12.04 14.71 16.79
N GLU A 37 12.86 14.07 15.93
CA GLU A 37 13.40 14.65 14.70
C GLU A 37 14.17 15.97 14.90
N LEU A 38 14.74 16.19 16.09
CA LEU A 38 15.37 17.46 16.47
C LEU A 38 16.51 17.89 15.53
N PHE A 39 17.38 16.96 15.12
CA PHE A 39 18.47 17.19 14.17
C PHE A 39 18.27 16.44 12.84
N LYS A 40 17.04 16.15 12.49
CA LYS A 40 16.71 15.50 11.22
C LYS A 40 17.24 16.30 10.04
N ASP A 41 17.79 15.59 9.04
CA ASP A 41 18.39 16.17 7.83
C ASP A 41 19.51 17.20 8.11
N SER A 42 20.07 17.21 9.32
CA SER A 42 21.03 18.21 9.75
C SER A 42 22.38 18.10 9.01
N ASN A 43 22.81 19.22 8.46
CA ASN A 43 24.14 19.41 7.90
C ASN A 43 25.14 20.03 8.90
N ARG A 44 24.75 20.12 10.20
CA ARG A 44 25.62 20.63 11.27
C ARG A 44 26.87 19.75 11.39
N LYS A 45 28.04 20.36 11.50
CA LYS A 45 29.32 19.66 11.69
C LYS A 45 29.85 19.77 13.12
N ASN A 46 29.48 20.85 13.83
CA ASN A 46 29.85 21.06 15.21
C ASN A 46 28.66 20.85 16.14
N PHE A 47 28.77 19.89 17.04
CA PHE A 47 27.79 19.56 18.08
C PHE A 47 28.34 19.80 19.50
N ASP A 48 29.41 20.60 19.66
CA ASP A 48 30.02 20.88 20.96
C ASP A 48 28.98 21.45 21.92
N GLY A 49 28.96 20.90 23.14
CA GLY A 49 28.03 21.22 24.19
C GLY A 49 26.81 20.33 24.24
N LEU A 50 26.52 19.54 23.21
CA LEU A 50 25.40 18.59 23.18
C LEU A 50 25.51 17.54 24.30
N GLU A 51 26.73 17.12 24.67
CA GLU A 51 27.02 16.18 25.75
C GLU A 51 26.57 16.70 27.14
N THR A 52 26.36 18.01 27.27
CA THR A 52 25.95 18.65 28.54
C THR A 52 24.43 18.70 28.72
N TRP A 53 23.67 18.22 27.78
CA TRP A 53 22.21 18.27 27.83
C TRP A 53 21.62 17.39 28.92
N ASN A 54 20.60 17.89 29.61
CA ASN A 54 19.82 17.11 30.56
C ASN A 54 18.68 16.42 29.80
N THR A 55 18.79 15.10 29.63
CA THR A 55 17.80 14.27 28.92
C THR A 55 16.90 13.45 29.87
N SER A 56 17.04 13.62 31.20
CA SER A 56 16.36 12.80 32.21
C SER A 56 14.82 12.87 32.21
N ASN A 57 14.23 13.82 31.49
CA ASN A 57 12.77 13.95 31.34
C ASN A 57 12.28 13.54 29.94
N VAL A 58 13.17 13.18 29.03
CA VAL A 58 12.81 12.84 27.64
C VAL A 58 12.15 11.46 27.58
N THR A 59 10.98 11.41 26.96
CA THR A 59 10.20 10.18 26.75
C THR A 59 10.28 9.66 25.32
N THR A 60 10.65 10.52 24.35
CA THR A 60 10.83 10.09 22.94
C THR A 60 12.01 10.79 22.29
N MET A 61 12.82 10.00 21.57
CA MET A 61 13.94 10.45 20.74
C MET A 61 13.78 9.96 19.29
N LYS A 62 12.55 9.72 18.86
CA LYS A 62 12.25 9.22 17.52
C LYS A 62 12.88 10.09 16.45
N GLY A 63 13.73 9.51 15.59
CA GLY A 63 14.36 10.19 14.46
C GLY A 63 15.26 11.37 14.85
N MET A 64 15.69 11.50 16.12
CA MET A 64 16.40 12.70 16.61
C MET A 64 17.59 13.11 15.72
N PHE A 65 18.37 12.17 15.21
CA PHE A 65 19.49 12.38 14.29
C PHE A 65 19.25 11.75 12.91
N TYR A 66 18.02 11.57 12.50
CA TYR A 66 17.68 10.99 11.21
C TYR A 66 18.31 11.80 10.07
N ARG A 67 19.12 11.16 9.22
CA ARG A 67 19.89 11.80 8.14
C ARG A 67 20.88 12.89 8.61
N ALA A 68 21.29 12.89 9.85
CA ALA A 68 22.30 13.78 10.35
C ALA A 68 23.70 13.33 9.85
N LYS A 69 24.04 13.65 8.63
CA LYS A 69 25.15 13.10 7.83
C LYS A 69 26.51 13.15 8.51
N TYR A 70 26.77 14.20 9.31
CA TYR A 70 28.07 14.42 9.95
C TYR A 70 28.04 14.19 11.45
N PHE A 71 26.93 13.69 11.99
CA PHE A 71 26.78 13.48 13.42
C PHE A 71 27.65 12.33 13.90
N ASN A 72 28.60 12.63 14.78
CA ASN A 72 29.47 11.66 15.48
C ASN A 72 29.96 12.26 16.80
N HIS A 73 29.07 12.81 17.63
CA HIS A 73 29.38 13.47 18.89
C HIS A 73 29.09 12.56 20.09
N PRO A 74 29.90 12.60 21.16
CA PRO A 74 29.71 11.74 22.35
C PRO A 74 28.43 12.14 23.10
N ILE A 75 27.52 11.18 23.25
CA ILE A 75 26.25 11.32 23.96
C ILE A 75 26.01 10.15 24.92
N GLY A 76 27.05 9.37 25.19
CA GLY A 76 26.95 8.16 26.01
C GLY A 76 26.58 8.40 27.48
N ASP A 77 26.72 9.63 28.00
CA ASP A 77 26.38 10.00 29.37
C ASP A 77 24.95 10.55 29.50
N TRP A 78 24.18 10.58 28.45
CA TRP A 78 22.75 10.98 28.51
C TRP A 78 21.93 10.00 29.35
N ASP A 79 21.07 10.55 30.19
CA ASP A 79 20.04 9.77 30.89
C ASP A 79 18.85 9.52 29.93
N VAL A 80 18.74 8.30 29.41
CA VAL A 80 17.66 7.88 28.52
C VAL A 80 16.68 6.94 29.22
N SER A 81 16.71 6.88 30.55
CA SER A 81 15.94 5.91 31.35
C SER A 81 14.42 6.05 31.26
N LYS A 82 13.90 7.20 30.79
CA LYS A 82 12.47 7.42 30.55
C LYS A 82 12.07 7.32 29.07
N VAL A 83 13.04 7.09 28.17
CA VAL A 83 12.73 7.05 26.74
C VAL A 83 12.00 5.76 26.38
N GLU A 84 10.83 5.92 25.76
CA GLU A 84 9.96 4.82 25.33
C GLU A 84 10.12 4.50 23.84
N ASN A 85 10.52 5.50 23.02
CA ASN A 85 10.64 5.34 21.56
C ASN A 85 11.95 5.91 21.04
N MET A 86 12.78 5.02 20.44
CA MET A 86 14.05 5.35 19.79
C MET A 86 14.05 5.04 18.28
N SER A 87 12.86 4.85 17.68
CA SER A 87 12.76 4.52 16.26
C SER A 87 13.46 5.58 15.41
N TYR A 88 14.21 5.14 14.39
CA TYR A 88 14.95 6.02 13.44
C TYR A 88 16.01 6.95 14.06
N MET A 89 16.36 6.80 15.34
CA MET A 89 17.16 7.81 16.05
C MET A 89 18.47 8.16 15.32
N PHE A 90 19.21 7.20 14.82
CA PHE A 90 20.45 7.38 14.03
C PHE A 90 20.33 6.85 12.60
N CYS A 91 19.10 6.71 12.12
CA CYS A 91 18.84 6.22 10.78
C CYS A 91 19.46 7.17 9.74
N GLU A 92 20.20 6.63 8.76
CA GLU A 92 20.95 7.41 7.77
C GLU A 92 21.93 8.46 8.39
N ALA A 93 22.49 8.14 9.58
CA ALA A 93 23.61 8.89 10.18
C ALA A 93 24.93 8.13 9.95
N PRO A 94 25.53 8.14 8.76
CA PRO A 94 26.59 7.22 8.35
C PRO A 94 27.92 7.39 9.10
N ALA A 95 28.15 8.54 9.72
CA ALA A 95 29.36 8.84 10.47
C ALA A 95 29.28 8.41 11.94
N PHE A 96 28.05 8.11 12.44
CA PHE A 96 27.86 7.88 13.87
C PHE A 96 28.53 6.58 14.34
N ASN A 97 29.40 6.70 15.34
CA ASN A 97 30.10 5.58 16.00
C ASN A 97 30.56 5.93 17.41
N GLN A 98 29.69 6.50 18.25
CA GLN A 98 30.01 6.84 19.63
C GLN A 98 29.51 5.79 20.62
N PRO A 99 30.20 5.56 21.75
CA PRO A 99 29.82 4.57 22.74
C PRO A 99 28.51 4.91 23.41
N LEU A 100 27.64 3.89 23.56
CA LEU A 100 26.29 4.00 24.15
C LEU A 100 26.05 2.93 25.24
N GLU A 101 27.06 2.23 25.69
CA GLU A 101 26.94 1.09 26.62
C GLU A 101 26.37 1.46 27.99
N LYS A 102 26.41 2.77 28.36
CA LYS A 102 25.85 3.24 29.64
C LYS A 102 24.34 3.54 29.59
N TRP A 103 23.75 3.54 28.40
CA TRP A 103 22.35 3.90 28.28
C TRP A 103 21.44 2.85 28.95
N ASN A 104 20.56 3.32 29.80
CA ASN A 104 19.46 2.52 30.36
C ASN A 104 18.25 2.58 29.40
N VAL A 105 18.08 1.55 28.56
CA VAL A 105 17.00 1.47 27.57
C VAL A 105 15.82 0.60 28.03
N SER A 106 15.74 0.27 29.32
CA SER A 106 14.74 -0.67 29.88
C SER A 106 13.28 -0.24 29.68
N ASN A 107 13.02 1.04 29.39
CA ASN A 107 11.67 1.53 29.10
C ASN A 107 11.37 1.63 27.60
N VAL A 108 12.33 1.30 26.73
CA VAL A 108 12.12 1.43 25.29
C VAL A 108 11.25 0.30 24.76
N HIS A 109 10.18 0.66 24.02
CA HIS A 109 9.25 -0.30 23.39
C HIS A 109 9.51 -0.48 21.89
N SER A 110 10.14 0.50 21.22
CA SER A 110 10.44 0.43 19.79
C SER A 110 11.82 0.95 19.45
N MET A 111 12.58 0.13 18.73
CA MET A 111 13.90 0.43 18.15
C MET A 111 13.88 0.28 16.62
N ASP A 112 12.70 0.42 15.99
CA ASP A 112 12.57 0.31 14.54
C ASP A 112 13.57 1.24 13.84
N SER A 113 14.39 0.66 12.95
CA SER A 113 15.37 1.37 12.12
C SER A 113 16.37 2.27 12.89
N MET A 114 16.60 2.02 14.20
CA MET A 114 17.39 2.92 15.06
C MET A 114 18.76 3.25 14.49
N PHE A 115 19.50 2.27 13.96
CA PHE A 115 20.81 2.42 13.34
C PHE A 115 20.83 2.06 11.85
N ALA A 116 19.68 2.09 11.19
CA ALA A 116 19.61 1.79 9.77
C ALA A 116 20.47 2.75 8.97
N TRP A 117 21.33 2.23 8.05
CA TRP A 117 22.29 3.00 7.27
C TRP A 117 23.34 3.79 8.08
N ALA A 118 23.52 3.47 9.37
CA ALA A 118 24.63 3.97 10.19
C ALA A 118 25.90 3.16 9.86
N TYR A 119 26.51 3.41 8.71
CA TYR A 119 27.56 2.59 8.11
C TYR A 119 28.76 2.35 9.01
N SER A 120 29.15 3.34 9.86
CA SER A 120 30.33 3.29 10.73
C SER A 120 30.03 2.71 12.10
N PHE A 121 28.76 2.49 12.48
CA PHE A 121 28.39 2.10 13.83
C PHE A 121 28.86 0.68 14.15
N ASP A 122 29.71 0.57 15.19
CA ASP A 122 30.24 -0.70 15.72
C ASP A 122 30.54 -0.57 17.23
N GLN A 123 29.59 -0.05 18.03
CA GLN A 123 29.78 0.12 19.48
C GLN A 123 29.05 -0.96 20.26
N PRO A 124 29.58 -1.37 21.44
CA PRO A 124 29.01 -2.43 22.24
C PRO A 124 27.69 -1.99 22.89
N ILE A 125 26.60 -2.62 22.47
CA ILE A 125 25.25 -2.43 22.98
C ILE A 125 24.66 -3.69 23.62
N GLY A 126 25.45 -4.75 23.71
CA GLY A 126 24.97 -6.07 24.19
C GLY A 126 24.58 -6.13 25.66
N ARG A 127 24.88 -5.08 26.46
CA ARG A 127 24.43 -4.95 27.86
C ARG A 127 23.10 -4.25 28.05
N TRP A 128 22.50 -3.74 26.99
CA TRP A 128 21.19 -3.08 27.05
C TRP A 128 20.12 -4.06 27.52
N ASP A 129 19.27 -3.61 28.43
CA ASP A 129 18.06 -4.31 28.81
C ASP A 129 16.97 -3.98 27.77
N VAL A 130 16.77 -4.91 26.82
CA VAL A 130 15.78 -4.77 25.75
C VAL A 130 14.50 -5.55 26.02
N SER A 131 14.28 -5.98 27.26
CA SER A 131 13.16 -6.87 27.65
C SER A 131 11.76 -6.27 27.39
N ASN A 132 11.64 -4.95 27.30
CA ASN A 132 10.39 -4.27 26.96
C ASN A 132 10.25 -3.93 25.47
N VAL A 133 11.28 -4.17 24.65
CA VAL A 133 11.23 -3.87 23.22
C VAL A 133 10.34 -4.90 22.50
N SER A 134 9.34 -4.42 21.78
CA SER A 134 8.44 -5.25 20.99
C SER A 134 8.76 -5.20 19.48
N ASN A 135 9.38 -4.12 18.99
CA ASN A 135 9.68 -3.93 17.57
C ASN A 135 11.17 -3.59 17.36
N MET A 136 11.89 -4.51 16.67
CA MET A 136 13.30 -4.35 16.25
C MET A 136 13.48 -4.36 14.73
N ARG A 137 12.42 -4.08 13.97
CA ARG A 137 12.47 -4.05 12.51
C ARG A 137 13.61 -3.15 12.04
N ALA A 138 14.42 -3.63 11.09
CA ALA A 138 15.49 -2.89 10.43
C ALA A 138 16.48 -2.18 11.39
N MET A 139 16.57 -2.59 12.66
CA MET A 139 17.34 -1.85 13.68
C MET A 139 18.80 -1.60 13.26
N LEU A 140 19.45 -2.55 12.62
CA LEU A 140 20.84 -2.51 12.14
C LEU A 140 20.93 -2.67 10.61
N TYR A 141 19.86 -2.28 9.90
CA TYR A 141 19.74 -2.37 8.45
C TYR A 141 20.85 -1.58 7.77
N PHE A 142 21.69 -2.26 6.97
CA PHE A 142 22.91 -1.69 6.35
C PHE A 142 23.89 -1.02 7.32
N ALA A 143 23.91 -1.39 8.60
CA ALA A 143 24.99 -1.05 9.53
C ALA A 143 26.23 -1.89 9.19
N LYS A 144 26.94 -1.56 8.13
CA LYS A 144 27.95 -2.41 7.46
C LYS A 144 29.10 -2.86 8.35
N SER A 145 29.52 -2.01 9.31
CA SER A 145 30.63 -2.28 10.20
C SER A 145 30.26 -3.03 11.46
N PHE A 146 28.96 -3.11 11.80
CA PHE A 146 28.49 -3.62 13.07
C PHE A 146 28.81 -5.11 13.23
N ASN A 147 29.55 -5.45 14.30
CA ASN A 147 29.89 -6.83 14.68
C ASN A 147 30.01 -7.01 16.20
N GLN A 148 29.15 -6.39 17.00
CA GLN A 148 29.20 -6.50 18.46
C GLN A 148 28.27 -7.61 18.99
N PRO A 149 28.61 -8.27 20.12
CA PRO A 149 27.84 -9.35 20.69
C PRO A 149 26.50 -8.88 21.22
N LEU A 150 25.41 -9.57 20.83
CA LEU A 150 24.05 -9.32 21.26
C LEU A 150 23.38 -10.52 21.96
N ASN A 151 24.13 -11.58 22.21
CA ASN A 151 23.61 -12.85 22.72
C ASN A 151 23.05 -12.78 24.16
N GLY A 152 23.29 -11.66 24.86
CA GLY A 152 22.74 -11.37 26.19
C GLY A 152 21.36 -10.72 26.21
N TRP A 153 20.84 -10.33 25.05
CA TRP A 153 19.53 -9.64 24.97
C TRP A 153 18.36 -10.58 25.25
N ASN A 154 17.42 -10.11 26.07
CA ASN A 154 16.12 -10.76 26.25
C ASN A 154 15.15 -10.22 25.18
N VAL A 155 14.89 -11.04 24.13
CA VAL A 155 14.02 -10.68 23.00
C VAL A 155 12.65 -11.33 23.06
N SER A 156 12.25 -11.90 24.20
CA SER A 156 11.00 -12.66 24.37
C SER A 156 9.72 -11.85 24.09
N ASN A 157 9.77 -10.51 24.18
CA ASN A 157 8.65 -9.62 23.85
C ASN A 157 8.67 -9.12 22.40
N VAL A 158 9.72 -9.46 21.62
CA VAL A 158 9.86 -8.96 20.25
C VAL A 158 8.98 -9.76 19.30
N TYR A 159 8.09 -9.08 18.54
CA TYR A 159 7.25 -9.75 17.56
C TYR A 159 7.85 -9.71 16.13
N THR A 160 8.76 -8.77 15.83
CA THR A 160 9.38 -8.65 14.49
C THR A 160 10.85 -8.27 14.57
N ILE A 161 11.68 -9.03 13.84
CA ILE A 161 13.08 -8.75 13.53
C ILE A 161 13.30 -8.61 12.01
N THR A 162 12.23 -8.33 11.26
CA THR A 162 12.29 -8.13 9.80
C THR A 162 13.38 -7.13 9.43
N CYS A 163 14.29 -7.53 8.51
CA CYS A 163 15.44 -6.75 8.05
C CYS A 163 16.44 -6.33 9.15
N MET A 164 16.40 -6.90 10.36
CA MET A 164 17.16 -6.38 11.50
C MET A 164 18.68 -6.26 11.22
N PHE A 165 19.28 -7.25 10.59
CA PHE A 165 20.69 -7.28 10.20
C PHE A 165 20.91 -7.19 8.69
N CYS A 166 19.87 -6.97 7.89
CA CYS A 166 19.98 -6.94 6.43
C CYS A 166 21.07 -5.94 5.99
N GLY A 167 22.05 -6.41 5.22
CA GLY A 167 23.17 -5.60 4.76
C GLY A 167 24.22 -5.26 5.85
N ALA A 168 24.13 -5.80 7.05
CA ALA A 168 25.17 -5.74 8.08
C ALA A 168 26.30 -6.73 7.72
N LYS A 169 27.15 -6.35 6.77
CA LYS A 169 28.08 -7.24 6.08
C LYS A 169 29.08 -7.93 6.99
N SER A 170 29.53 -7.24 8.05
CA SER A 170 30.54 -7.75 9.00
C SER A 170 29.95 -8.54 10.16
N PHE A 171 28.59 -8.55 10.31
CA PHE A 171 27.96 -9.19 11.47
C PHE A 171 28.12 -10.71 11.45
N ASN A 172 28.79 -11.25 12.48
CA ASN A 172 28.98 -12.68 12.67
C ASN A 172 29.08 -13.07 14.16
N GLN A 173 28.18 -12.54 15.02
CA GLN A 173 28.15 -12.84 16.45
C GLN A 173 27.07 -13.88 16.78
N PRO A 174 27.27 -14.71 17.81
CA PRO A 174 26.30 -15.72 18.22
C PRO A 174 24.99 -15.10 18.71
N LEU A 175 23.86 -15.76 18.43
CA LEU A 175 22.50 -15.39 18.81
C LEU A 175 21.72 -16.61 19.35
N ASP A 176 22.44 -17.68 19.73
CA ASP A 176 21.87 -18.98 20.15
C ASP A 176 21.09 -18.93 21.48
N LYS A 177 21.23 -17.84 22.27
CA LYS A 177 20.52 -17.67 23.55
C LYS A 177 19.23 -16.82 23.43
N TRP A 178 18.90 -16.34 22.25
CA TRP A 178 17.66 -15.57 22.06
C TRP A 178 16.43 -16.46 22.24
N ASP A 179 15.49 -15.99 23.08
CA ASP A 179 14.15 -16.56 23.15
C ASP A 179 13.29 -15.95 22.02
N THR A 180 13.13 -16.70 20.94
CA THR A 180 12.43 -16.24 19.74
C THR A 180 10.97 -16.67 19.68
N SER A 181 10.43 -17.27 20.77
CA SER A 181 9.06 -17.83 20.82
C SER A 181 7.94 -16.81 20.55
N GLY A 182 8.21 -15.50 20.76
CA GLY A 182 7.27 -14.42 20.45
C GLY A 182 7.34 -13.87 19.02
N ILE A 183 8.36 -14.28 18.23
CA ILE A 183 8.61 -13.66 16.94
C ILE A 183 7.71 -14.26 15.85
N GLN A 184 7.03 -13.38 15.12
CA GLN A 184 6.11 -13.73 14.01
C GLN A 184 6.69 -13.40 12.63
N GLU A 185 7.62 -12.43 12.55
CA GLU A 185 8.18 -11.95 11.30
C GLU A 185 9.72 -11.93 11.35
N MET A 186 10.35 -12.72 10.45
CA MET A 186 11.81 -12.84 10.31
C MET A 186 12.28 -12.53 8.88
N ALA A 187 11.45 -11.87 8.04
CA ALA A 187 11.80 -11.63 6.65
C ALA A 187 13.08 -10.80 6.52
N TYR A 188 13.99 -11.21 5.61
CA TYR A 188 15.25 -10.53 5.31
C TYR A 188 16.17 -10.28 6.49
N THR A 189 16.02 -10.99 7.61
CA THR A 189 16.80 -10.72 8.85
C THR A 189 18.29 -10.73 8.61
N PHE A 190 18.84 -11.72 7.89
CA PHE A 190 20.26 -11.85 7.56
C PHE A 190 20.55 -11.69 6.06
N SER A 191 19.66 -11.04 5.31
CA SER A 191 19.89 -10.77 3.90
C SER A 191 21.15 -9.91 3.72
N GLU A 192 22.03 -10.27 2.77
CA GLU A 192 23.31 -9.60 2.52
C GLU A 192 24.27 -9.52 3.74
N CYS A 193 24.08 -10.37 4.76
CA CYS A 193 25.03 -10.57 5.84
C CYS A 193 26.14 -11.52 5.39
N TYR A 194 27.12 -11.00 4.70
CA TYR A 194 28.12 -11.83 3.98
C TYR A 194 28.95 -12.71 4.89
N GLU A 195 29.27 -12.25 6.12
CA GLU A 195 30.12 -12.98 7.07
C GLU A 195 29.31 -13.87 8.04
N PHE A 196 27.98 -13.72 8.10
CA PHE A 196 27.15 -14.42 9.08
C PHE A 196 27.15 -15.93 8.87
N ASN A 197 27.64 -16.68 9.88
CA ASN A 197 27.64 -18.12 9.90
C ASN A 197 27.54 -18.70 11.33
N GLN A 198 26.64 -18.14 12.17
CA GLN A 198 26.42 -18.60 13.54
C GLN A 198 25.27 -19.55 13.64
N ASN A 199 25.37 -20.50 14.57
CA ASN A 199 24.36 -21.51 14.83
C ASN A 199 23.12 -20.86 15.50
N ILE A 200 21.96 -20.96 14.87
CA ILE A 200 20.66 -20.47 15.33
C ILE A 200 19.57 -21.57 15.26
N ASP A 201 19.99 -22.86 15.21
CA ASP A 201 19.06 -23.99 15.16
C ASP A 201 18.19 -24.12 16.44
N SER A 202 18.64 -23.48 17.55
CA SER A 202 17.92 -23.39 18.82
C SER A 202 16.70 -22.43 18.81
N TRP A 203 16.56 -21.59 17.76
CA TRP A 203 15.46 -20.64 17.71
C TRP A 203 14.10 -21.33 17.61
N ASP A 204 13.15 -20.89 18.44
CA ASP A 204 11.74 -21.29 18.29
C ASP A 204 11.10 -20.47 17.18
N THR A 205 10.70 -21.15 16.10
CA THR A 205 10.06 -20.55 14.94
C THR A 205 8.56 -20.89 14.82
N SER A 206 7.97 -21.46 15.89
CA SER A 206 6.59 -21.99 15.87
C SER A 206 5.50 -20.95 15.62
N GLU A 207 5.78 -19.66 15.86
CA GLU A 207 4.84 -18.57 15.59
C GLU A 207 5.14 -17.80 14.29
N VAL A 208 6.24 -18.14 13.59
CA VAL A 208 6.69 -17.39 12.42
C VAL A 208 5.82 -17.68 11.19
N THR A 209 5.40 -16.61 10.50
CA THR A 209 4.61 -16.67 9.27
C THR A 209 5.38 -16.14 8.04
N TYR A 210 6.35 -15.23 8.23
CA TYR A 210 7.12 -14.56 7.17
C TYR A 210 8.61 -14.84 7.32
N MET A 211 9.21 -15.59 6.35
CA MET A 211 10.64 -15.89 6.25
C MET A 211 11.24 -15.47 4.89
N ASP A 212 10.57 -14.58 4.14
CA ASP A 212 11.08 -14.12 2.84
C ASP A 212 12.51 -13.60 2.95
N GLY A 213 13.40 -14.05 2.06
CA GLY A 213 14.76 -13.56 1.93
C GLY A 213 15.62 -13.64 3.19
N MET A 214 15.27 -14.46 4.19
CA MET A 214 15.95 -14.45 5.48
C MET A 214 17.48 -14.60 5.38
N PHE A 215 17.97 -15.39 4.43
CA PHE A 215 19.39 -15.59 4.12
C PHE A 215 19.73 -15.22 2.67
N ASP A 216 18.95 -14.30 2.05
CA ASP A 216 19.24 -13.86 0.67
C ASP A 216 20.64 -13.28 0.60
N ARG A 217 21.53 -13.89 -0.23
CA ARG A 217 22.94 -13.55 -0.37
C ARG A 217 23.78 -13.60 0.91
N ALA A 218 23.37 -14.35 1.91
CA ALA A 218 24.23 -14.70 3.07
C ALA A 218 25.25 -15.75 2.64
N ILE A 219 26.29 -15.31 1.93
CA ILE A 219 27.21 -16.18 1.16
C ILE A 219 28.01 -17.17 2.00
N CYS A 220 28.29 -16.83 3.28
CA CYS A 220 29.05 -17.70 4.20
C CYS A 220 28.14 -18.61 5.04
N PHE A 221 26.82 -18.39 5.06
CA PHE A 221 25.91 -19.11 5.94
C PHE A 221 25.80 -20.59 5.57
N ASN A 222 26.12 -21.48 6.51
CA ASN A 222 26.03 -22.95 6.37
C ASN A 222 25.82 -23.66 7.72
N GLN A 223 24.88 -23.17 8.55
CA GLN A 223 24.58 -23.76 9.84
C GLN A 223 23.26 -24.57 9.78
N PRO A 224 23.07 -25.56 10.65
CA PRO A 224 21.86 -26.35 10.68
C PRO A 224 20.64 -25.49 11.02
N LEU A 225 19.50 -25.85 10.43
CA LEU A 225 18.19 -25.22 10.66
C LEU A 225 17.08 -26.27 10.73
N ASN A 226 17.44 -27.56 10.86
CA ASN A 226 16.50 -28.66 10.72
C ASN A 226 15.58 -28.85 11.95
N SER A 227 15.87 -28.13 13.05
CA SER A 227 15.03 -28.12 14.27
C SER A 227 13.89 -27.09 14.20
N TRP A 228 13.90 -26.21 13.20
CA TRP A 228 12.90 -25.15 13.06
C TRP A 228 11.52 -25.70 12.75
N ASN A 229 10.50 -25.20 13.47
CA ASN A 229 9.09 -25.48 13.19
C ASN A 229 8.55 -24.52 12.13
N THR A 230 8.39 -25.00 10.91
CA THR A 230 7.93 -24.18 9.76
C THR A 230 6.43 -24.33 9.46
N SER A 231 5.67 -25.04 10.30
CA SER A 231 4.27 -25.41 10.05
C SER A 231 3.29 -24.24 9.92
N LYS A 232 3.65 -23.03 10.39
CA LYS A 232 2.86 -21.80 10.20
C LYS A 232 3.37 -20.89 9.09
N VAL A 233 4.55 -21.18 8.53
CA VAL A 233 5.18 -20.31 7.54
C VAL A 233 4.40 -20.33 6.22
N LYS A 234 4.12 -19.16 5.68
CA LYS A 234 3.42 -18.94 4.41
C LYS A 234 4.32 -18.42 3.31
N PHE A 235 5.35 -17.64 3.65
CA PHE A 235 6.20 -16.94 2.71
C PHE A 235 7.67 -17.28 2.95
N MET A 236 8.32 -17.90 1.93
CA MET A 236 9.73 -18.29 1.91
C MET A 236 10.43 -17.82 0.61
N ARG A 237 9.89 -16.77 -0.06
CA ARG A 237 10.48 -16.23 -1.28
C ARG A 237 11.94 -15.86 -1.04
N ARG A 238 12.87 -16.30 -1.93
CA ARG A 238 14.30 -15.97 -1.90
C ARG A 238 15.03 -16.34 -0.60
N MET A 239 14.47 -17.23 0.23
CA MET A 239 14.99 -17.47 1.58
C MET A 239 16.50 -17.79 1.62
N PHE A 240 17.01 -18.57 0.66
CA PHE A 240 18.41 -18.92 0.49
C PHE A 240 18.97 -18.47 -0.87
N GLN A 241 18.34 -17.48 -1.54
CA GLN A 241 18.83 -17.00 -2.82
C GLN A 241 20.26 -16.49 -2.70
N GLY A 242 21.19 -17.02 -3.48
CA GLY A 242 22.60 -16.61 -3.45
C GLY A 242 23.36 -16.97 -2.17
N ALA A 243 22.78 -17.78 -1.27
CA ALA A 243 23.49 -18.36 -0.11
C ALA A 243 24.43 -19.47 -0.62
N SER A 244 25.54 -19.09 -1.21
CA SER A 244 26.40 -19.97 -2.01
C SER A 244 27.08 -21.08 -1.23
N SER A 245 27.25 -20.95 0.08
CA SER A 245 27.83 -21.97 0.95
C SER A 245 26.81 -22.89 1.60
N PHE A 246 25.50 -22.57 1.55
CA PHE A 246 24.49 -23.31 2.27
C PHE A 246 24.29 -24.73 1.71
N ASP A 247 24.43 -25.75 2.55
CA ASP A 247 24.26 -27.18 2.23
C ASP A 247 23.87 -28.00 3.46
N GLN A 248 22.88 -27.53 4.25
CA GLN A 248 22.38 -28.22 5.42
C GLN A 248 21.04 -28.88 5.16
N PRO A 249 20.72 -30.02 5.83
CA PRO A 249 19.46 -30.71 5.67
C PRO A 249 18.27 -29.87 6.13
N LEU A 250 17.15 -29.97 5.40
CA LEU A 250 15.88 -29.29 5.68
C LEU A 250 14.69 -30.29 5.57
N ASP A 251 14.97 -31.58 5.66
CA ASP A 251 14.00 -32.65 5.42
C ASP A 251 12.87 -32.70 6.48
N LYS A 252 13.08 -32.08 7.66
CA LYS A 252 12.05 -32.02 8.73
C LYS A 252 11.11 -30.81 8.60
N TRP A 253 11.37 -29.91 7.66
CA TRP A 253 10.51 -28.73 7.49
C TRP A 253 9.14 -29.09 6.94
N ASP A 254 8.10 -28.60 7.58
CA ASP A 254 6.73 -28.63 7.05
C ASP A 254 6.48 -27.43 6.15
N VAL A 255 6.42 -27.67 4.84
CA VAL A 255 6.17 -26.65 3.82
C VAL A 255 4.76 -26.72 3.23
N SER A 256 3.87 -27.49 3.86
CA SER A 256 2.51 -27.74 3.35
C SER A 256 1.63 -26.49 3.28
N ARG A 257 1.95 -25.47 4.09
CA ARG A 257 1.25 -24.18 4.12
C ARG A 257 1.95 -23.04 3.37
N VAL A 258 3.10 -23.33 2.78
CA VAL A 258 3.85 -22.30 2.04
C VAL A 258 3.09 -21.94 0.76
N GLU A 259 2.79 -20.66 0.61
CA GLU A 259 2.09 -20.06 -0.53
C GLU A 259 3.08 -19.57 -1.60
N ILE A 260 4.26 -19.07 -1.18
CA ILE A 260 5.29 -18.53 -2.07
C ILE A 260 6.67 -19.04 -1.65
N ALA A 261 7.35 -19.77 -2.55
CA ALA A 261 8.74 -20.23 -2.43
C ALA A 261 9.57 -19.82 -3.66
N GLU A 262 9.13 -18.78 -4.39
CA GLU A 262 9.78 -18.22 -5.60
C GLU A 262 11.26 -17.93 -5.32
N MET A 263 12.16 -18.42 -6.18
CA MET A 263 13.61 -18.21 -6.11
C MET A 263 14.28 -18.68 -4.80
N MET A 264 13.63 -19.56 -4.02
CA MET A 264 14.06 -19.89 -2.66
C MET A 264 15.52 -20.34 -2.56
N PHE A 265 16.04 -21.13 -3.51
CA PHE A 265 17.42 -21.62 -3.60
C PHE A 265 18.12 -21.12 -4.87
N LYS A 266 17.62 -20.07 -5.52
CA LYS A 266 18.28 -19.52 -6.73
C LYS A 266 19.71 -19.11 -6.43
N ASN A 267 20.68 -19.56 -7.25
CA ASN A 267 22.12 -19.33 -7.04
C ASN A 267 22.68 -19.89 -5.71
N ALA A 268 21.99 -20.79 -5.02
CA ALA A 268 22.55 -21.56 -3.88
C ALA A 268 23.46 -22.67 -4.42
N THR A 269 24.67 -22.30 -4.78
CA THR A 269 25.56 -23.13 -5.61
C THR A 269 26.07 -24.40 -4.92
N SER A 270 26.07 -24.44 -3.58
CA SER A 270 26.50 -25.62 -2.81
C SER A 270 25.34 -26.54 -2.44
N PHE A 271 24.09 -26.09 -2.49
CA PHE A 271 22.96 -26.85 -1.94
C PHE A 271 22.72 -28.15 -2.69
N SER A 272 22.80 -29.28 -1.96
CA SER A 272 22.66 -30.63 -2.51
C SER A 272 21.73 -31.55 -1.70
N GLN A 273 21.16 -31.05 -0.59
CA GLN A 273 20.40 -31.87 0.34
C GLN A 273 19.07 -32.33 -0.21
N PRO A 274 18.62 -33.57 0.02
CA PRO A 274 17.37 -34.09 -0.49
C PRO A 274 16.18 -33.47 0.26
N LEU A 275 15.11 -33.15 -0.47
CA LEU A 275 13.87 -32.56 0.03
C LEU A 275 12.65 -33.45 -0.24
N TYR A 276 12.82 -34.75 -0.50
CA TYR A 276 11.78 -35.70 -0.87
C TYR A 276 10.63 -35.80 0.14
N MET A 277 10.83 -35.38 1.40
CA MET A 277 9.80 -35.34 2.43
C MET A 277 8.87 -34.15 2.31
N TRP A 278 9.28 -33.11 1.59
CA TRP A 278 8.48 -31.89 1.42
C TRP A 278 7.18 -32.18 0.66
N GLN A 279 6.08 -31.69 1.22
CA GLN A 279 4.76 -31.71 0.59
C GLN A 279 4.40 -30.30 0.14
N ILE A 280 4.96 -29.88 -0.98
CA ILE A 280 4.69 -28.56 -1.55
C ILE A 280 3.26 -28.56 -2.12
N SER A 281 2.45 -27.56 -1.74
CA SER A 281 1.11 -27.36 -2.29
C SER A 281 1.16 -27.13 -3.81
N ARG A 282 0.16 -27.61 -4.55
CA ARG A 282 0.03 -27.34 -5.99
C ARG A 282 -0.14 -25.86 -6.31
N ASP A 283 -0.69 -25.08 -5.38
CA ASP A 283 -0.92 -23.63 -5.54
C ASP A 283 0.28 -22.79 -5.06
N CYS A 284 1.33 -23.43 -4.53
CA CYS A 284 2.54 -22.72 -4.11
C CYS A 284 3.32 -22.17 -5.32
N ASP A 285 3.65 -20.88 -5.29
CA ASP A 285 4.54 -20.28 -6.29
C ASP A 285 5.99 -20.71 -6.05
N VAL A 286 6.50 -21.56 -6.93
CA VAL A 286 7.86 -22.12 -6.90
C VAL A 286 8.73 -21.63 -8.07
N ASN A 287 8.37 -20.53 -8.74
CA ASN A 287 9.10 -20.01 -9.90
C ASN A 287 10.59 -19.81 -9.60
N ASP A 288 11.45 -20.31 -10.49
CA ASP A 288 12.91 -20.20 -10.39
C ASP A 288 13.51 -20.72 -9.06
N MET A 289 12.78 -21.58 -8.29
CA MET A 289 13.17 -22.02 -6.95
C MET A 289 14.59 -22.55 -6.86
N PHE A 290 15.07 -23.33 -7.84
CA PHE A 290 16.42 -23.92 -7.91
C PHE A 290 17.22 -23.42 -9.13
N LEU A 291 16.86 -22.26 -9.69
CA LEU A 291 17.59 -21.69 -10.83
C LEU A 291 19.05 -21.44 -10.42
N ASP A 292 19.98 -21.97 -11.21
CA ASP A 292 21.42 -21.88 -10.97
C ASP A 292 21.89 -22.45 -9.58
N ALA A 293 21.19 -23.51 -9.07
CA ALA A 293 21.59 -24.34 -7.94
C ALA A 293 22.15 -25.69 -8.47
N PRO A 294 23.40 -25.76 -8.92
CA PRO A 294 23.92 -26.87 -9.75
C PRO A 294 24.07 -28.19 -9.01
N ARG A 295 24.15 -28.23 -7.71
CA ARG A 295 24.34 -29.48 -6.93
C ARG A 295 23.06 -30.16 -6.49
N PHE A 296 21.94 -29.45 -6.53
CA PHE A 296 20.65 -30.00 -6.12
C PHE A 296 20.14 -31.03 -7.15
N ALA A 297 19.80 -32.23 -6.70
CA ALA A 297 19.47 -33.39 -7.57
C ALA A 297 18.24 -34.20 -7.09
N ASP A 298 17.37 -33.63 -6.26
CA ASP A 298 16.12 -34.30 -5.85
C ASP A 298 15.11 -34.33 -7.00
N VAL A 299 14.85 -35.54 -7.52
CA VAL A 299 13.99 -35.79 -8.71
C VAL A 299 12.57 -35.29 -8.49
N LYS A 300 11.97 -35.57 -7.31
CA LYS A 300 10.58 -35.21 -7.01
C LYS A 300 10.40 -33.71 -6.98
N ILE A 301 11.26 -33.02 -6.29
CA ILE A 301 11.19 -31.56 -6.11
C ILE A 301 11.55 -30.82 -7.39
N LEU A 302 12.57 -31.29 -8.13
CA LEU A 302 12.96 -30.69 -9.41
C LEU A 302 11.86 -30.83 -10.47
N THR A 303 11.18 -31.99 -10.50
CA THR A 303 10.05 -32.19 -11.43
C THR A 303 8.82 -31.40 -11.01
N HIS A 304 8.54 -31.27 -9.72
CA HIS A 304 7.48 -30.38 -9.22
C HIS A 304 7.74 -28.92 -9.62
N ASN A 305 8.93 -28.41 -9.32
CA ASN A 305 9.36 -27.07 -9.72
C ASN A 305 9.30 -26.84 -11.23
N PHE A 306 9.75 -27.86 -11.98
CA PHE A 306 9.71 -27.87 -13.43
C PHE A 306 8.26 -27.77 -13.97
N ALA A 307 7.30 -28.44 -13.38
CA ALA A 307 5.90 -28.38 -13.78
C ALA A 307 5.29 -26.97 -13.61
N HIS A 308 5.85 -26.14 -12.73
CA HIS A 308 5.31 -24.81 -12.35
C HIS A 308 6.18 -23.63 -12.80
N THR A 309 7.32 -23.85 -13.48
CA THR A 309 8.28 -22.81 -13.89
C THR A 309 7.87 -22.07 -15.18
N ASN A 310 8.29 -20.82 -15.32
CA ASN A 310 8.00 -19.94 -16.47
C ASN A 310 8.68 -20.38 -17.80
N LYS A 311 7.93 -20.36 -18.90
CA LYS A 311 8.16 -20.99 -20.22
C LYS A 311 9.47 -20.65 -20.95
N MET A 312 10.15 -19.54 -20.70
CA MET A 312 11.26 -19.08 -21.54
C MET A 312 12.60 -19.80 -21.31
N ARG A 313 12.79 -20.46 -20.15
CA ARG A 313 14.05 -21.13 -19.76
C ARG A 313 13.96 -22.66 -19.64
N TYR A 314 12.89 -23.21 -20.04
CA TYR A 314 12.48 -24.59 -19.84
C TYR A 314 13.44 -25.65 -20.41
N ARG A 315 13.85 -25.50 -21.68
CA ARG A 315 14.76 -26.47 -22.33
C ARG A 315 16.14 -26.50 -21.67
N GLU A 316 16.63 -25.35 -21.30
CA GLU A 316 17.91 -25.21 -20.60
C GLU A 316 17.89 -25.86 -19.22
N TYR A 317 16.76 -25.71 -18.51
CA TYR A 317 16.57 -26.29 -17.19
C TYR A 317 16.43 -27.83 -17.27
N LEU A 318 15.64 -28.35 -18.20
CA LEU A 318 15.53 -29.80 -18.42
C LEU A 318 16.87 -30.42 -18.77
N LYS A 319 17.63 -29.82 -19.67
CA LYS A 319 18.97 -30.29 -20.04
C LYS A 319 19.87 -30.39 -18.79
N LYS A 320 19.86 -29.36 -17.94
CA LYS A 320 20.62 -29.35 -16.69
C LYS A 320 20.14 -30.41 -15.69
N ILE A 321 18.86 -30.79 -15.71
CA ILE A 321 18.32 -31.90 -14.88
C ILE A 321 18.82 -33.23 -15.42
N LEU A 322 18.72 -33.46 -16.71
CA LEU A 322 19.13 -34.73 -17.35
C LEU A 322 20.64 -34.94 -17.34
N ASP A 323 21.45 -33.88 -17.29
CA ASP A 323 22.89 -33.97 -17.09
C ASP A 323 23.26 -34.56 -15.71
N ARG A 324 22.30 -34.73 -14.80
CA ARG A 324 22.49 -35.12 -13.38
C ARG A 324 21.64 -36.30 -12.93
N LEU A 325 20.51 -36.57 -13.57
CA LEU A 325 19.52 -37.56 -13.17
C LEU A 325 19.26 -38.56 -14.29
N ASP A 326 18.92 -39.78 -13.92
CA ASP A 326 18.49 -40.83 -14.84
C ASP A 326 17.15 -40.46 -15.50
N ALA A 327 17.09 -40.60 -16.85
CA ALA A 327 15.93 -40.26 -17.64
C ALA A 327 14.66 -41.03 -17.21
N THR A 328 14.77 -42.28 -16.77
CA THR A 328 13.67 -43.11 -16.33
C THR A 328 13.07 -42.57 -15.06
N GLN A 329 13.89 -42.11 -14.11
CA GLN A 329 13.45 -41.53 -12.84
C GLN A 329 12.72 -40.19 -13.08
N VAL A 330 13.26 -39.33 -13.95
CA VAL A 330 12.65 -38.05 -14.32
C VAL A 330 11.30 -38.30 -15.01
N TYR A 331 11.23 -39.25 -15.94
CA TYR A 331 10.01 -39.61 -16.63
C TYR A 331 8.93 -40.15 -15.69
N ALA A 332 9.28 -41.06 -14.74
CA ALA A 332 8.34 -41.60 -13.77
C ALA A 332 7.71 -40.53 -12.88
N GLU A 333 8.47 -39.53 -12.45
CA GLU A 333 7.93 -38.40 -11.70
C GLU A 333 7.08 -37.47 -12.57
N LEU A 334 7.49 -37.22 -13.82
CA LEU A 334 6.70 -36.42 -14.79
C LEU A 334 5.33 -37.04 -15.09
N LEU A 335 5.16 -38.36 -15.00
CA LEU A 335 3.86 -39.03 -15.15
C LEU A 335 2.83 -38.62 -14.08
N ARG A 336 3.26 -38.05 -12.95
CA ARG A 336 2.36 -37.58 -11.86
C ARG A 336 1.74 -36.22 -12.18
N TYR A 337 2.22 -35.51 -13.19
CA TYR A 337 1.76 -34.18 -13.59
C TYR A 337 1.06 -34.24 -14.95
N SER A 338 -0.13 -33.62 -15.01
CA SER A 338 -0.99 -33.62 -16.21
C SER A 338 -0.98 -32.31 -16.98
N ASP A 339 -0.09 -31.38 -16.61
CA ASP A 339 -0.03 -30.08 -17.27
C ASP A 339 0.68 -30.13 -18.64
N LYS A 340 0.43 -29.14 -19.47
CA LYS A 340 0.90 -29.03 -20.86
C LYS A 340 2.42 -29.07 -20.98
N HIS A 341 3.13 -28.56 -20.00
CA HIS A 341 4.57 -28.42 -20.05
C HIS A 341 5.27 -29.75 -19.79
N THR A 342 4.83 -30.46 -18.75
CA THR A 342 5.30 -31.82 -18.46
C THR A 342 5.04 -32.79 -19.60
N ALA A 343 3.89 -32.70 -20.26
CA ALA A 343 3.56 -33.51 -21.44
C ALA A 343 4.58 -33.36 -22.58
N LYS A 344 5.08 -32.15 -22.82
CA LYS A 344 6.13 -31.91 -23.84
C LYS A 344 7.44 -32.62 -23.51
N TYR A 345 7.85 -32.60 -22.24
CA TYR A 345 9.13 -33.18 -21.85
C TYR A 345 9.11 -34.67 -21.68
N LYS A 346 7.99 -35.25 -21.31
CA LYS A 346 7.75 -36.68 -21.46
C LYS A 346 8.08 -37.15 -22.85
N ARG A 347 7.65 -36.41 -23.88
CA ARG A 347 7.92 -36.73 -25.29
C ARG A 347 9.34 -36.46 -25.76
N GLU A 348 9.96 -35.38 -25.30
CA GLU A 348 11.39 -35.14 -25.58
C GLU A 348 12.23 -36.25 -24.92
N LEU A 349 11.86 -36.73 -23.72
CA LEU A 349 12.47 -37.90 -23.09
C LEU A 349 12.18 -39.21 -23.88
N GLU A 350 10.94 -39.43 -24.28
CA GLU A 350 10.55 -40.59 -25.11
C GLU A 350 11.20 -40.58 -26.49
N ALA A 351 11.48 -39.42 -27.04
CA ALA A 351 12.21 -39.32 -28.34
C ALA A 351 13.69 -39.62 -28.17
N ALA A 352 14.29 -39.19 -27.07
CA ALA A 352 15.70 -39.51 -26.72
C ALA A 352 15.87 -40.93 -26.16
N HIS A 353 14.84 -41.46 -25.51
CA HIS A 353 14.80 -42.76 -24.83
C HIS A 353 13.55 -43.54 -25.27
N PRO A 354 13.57 -44.19 -26.46
CA PRO A 354 12.42 -44.89 -27.04
C PRO A 354 11.80 -45.99 -26.14
N GLU A 355 12.59 -46.54 -25.24
CA GLU A 355 12.17 -47.54 -24.24
C GLU A 355 11.13 -47.00 -23.22
N LEU A 356 10.99 -45.64 -23.09
CA LEU A 356 10.04 -45.01 -22.19
C LEU A 356 8.63 -44.88 -22.75
N LYS A 357 8.42 -45.20 -24.04
CA LYS A 357 7.13 -45.03 -24.71
C LYS A 357 6.04 -45.93 -24.14
N GLY A 358 5.00 -45.31 -23.62
CA GLY A 358 3.74 -45.96 -23.27
C GLY A 358 2.85 -46.21 -24.52
N PRO A 359 1.67 -46.86 -24.38
CA PRO A 359 0.79 -47.17 -25.50
C PRO A 359 0.25 -45.89 -26.18
N VAL A 360 0.34 -45.87 -27.53
CA VAL A 360 -0.10 -44.73 -28.37
C VAL A 360 -1.64 -44.63 -28.36
N CYS A 361 -2.19 -43.42 -28.27
CA CYS A 361 -3.61 -43.15 -28.44
C CYS A 361 -4.19 -43.71 -29.73
N ALA A 362 -5.38 -44.33 -29.65
CA ALA A 362 -6.02 -44.93 -30.83
C ALA A 362 -6.44 -43.85 -31.84
N THR A 363 -6.21 -44.07 -33.12
CA THR A 363 -6.77 -43.25 -34.22
C THR A 363 -8.21 -43.66 -34.49
N THR A 364 -9.05 -42.68 -34.85
CA THR A 364 -10.42 -42.94 -35.32
C THR A 364 -10.42 -43.52 -36.76
N GLY A 365 -11.52 -44.13 -37.21
CA GLY A 365 -11.68 -44.56 -38.58
C GLY A 365 -11.59 -43.45 -39.64
N THR A 366 -11.59 -42.17 -39.20
CA THR A 366 -11.42 -40.96 -40.02
C THR A 366 -9.95 -40.45 -40.06
N GLY A 367 -9.02 -41.17 -39.42
CA GLY A 367 -7.61 -40.76 -39.31
C GLY A 367 -7.36 -39.63 -38.30
N LYS A 368 -8.37 -39.29 -37.46
CA LYS A 368 -8.19 -38.32 -36.39
C LYS A 368 -7.76 -39.00 -35.09
N HIS A 369 -6.96 -38.29 -34.30
CA HIS A 369 -6.59 -38.71 -32.94
C HIS A 369 -7.72 -38.37 -31.97
N LYS A 370 -8.17 -39.32 -31.17
CA LYS A 370 -9.30 -39.17 -30.27
C LYS A 370 -8.85 -39.29 -28.82
N PRO A 371 -8.45 -38.19 -28.14
CA PRO A 371 -8.07 -38.20 -26.72
C PRO A 371 -9.25 -38.50 -25.85
N ARG A 372 -9.05 -39.32 -24.80
CA ARG A 372 -10.07 -39.73 -23.83
C ARG A 372 -10.08 -38.84 -22.60
N SER A 373 -9.06 -38.03 -22.43
CA SER A 373 -8.87 -37.16 -21.28
C SER A 373 -8.17 -35.85 -21.67
N LYS A 374 -8.28 -34.84 -20.81
CA LYS A 374 -7.53 -33.58 -20.93
C LYS A 374 -6.00 -33.82 -21.01
N ALA A 375 -5.48 -34.80 -20.26
CA ALA A 375 -4.06 -35.14 -20.27
C ALA A 375 -3.61 -35.63 -21.65
N GLU A 376 -4.37 -36.58 -22.26
CA GLU A 376 -4.09 -37.07 -23.63
C GLU A 376 -4.24 -35.94 -24.67
N LEU A 377 -5.24 -35.04 -24.52
CA LEU A 377 -5.39 -33.87 -25.37
C LEU A 377 -4.17 -32.93 -25.28
N ILE A 378 -3.69 -32.67 -24.08
CA ILE A 378 -2.48 -31.85 -23.86
C ILE A 378 -1.27 -32.53 -24.53
N GLU A 379 -1.12 -33.85 -24.43
CA GLU A 379 -0.05 -34.60 -25.10
C GLU A 379 -0.10 -34.42 -26.63
N LEU A 380 -1.30 -34.47 -27.22
CA LEU A 380 -1.45 -34.25 -28.67
C LEU A 380 -1.15 -32.80 -29.06
N LEU A 381 -1.56 -31.80 -28.29
CA LEU A 381 -1.29 -30.38 -28.51
C LEU A 381 0.19 -30.06 -28.41
N ASP A 382 0.89 -30.73 -27.52
CA ASP A 382 2.32 -30.53 -27.33
C ASP A 382 3.16 -31.24 -28.37
N MET A 383 2.66 -32.29 -29.08
CA MET A 383 3.29 -32.86 -30.29
C MET A 383 3.55 -31.77 -31.35
N GLY A 384 3.04 -30.57 -31.10
CA GLY A 384 3.47 -29.30 -31.70
C GLY A 384 3.29 -29.24 -33.20
N ILE A 385 4.29 -28.76 -33.90
CA ILE A 385 4.37 -28.42 -35.34
C ILE A 385 3.96 -29.57 -36.29
N GLN A 386 3.71 -30.79 -35.82
CA GLN A 386 3.49 -31.96 -36.69
C GLN A 386 2.05 -32.50 -36.69
N LEU A 387 1.19 -32.09 -35.75
CA LEU A 387 -0.21 -32.52 -35.74
C LEU A 387 -1.14 -31.30 -35.91
N PRO A 388 -1.74 -31.09 -37.09
CA PRO A 388 -2.74 -30.03 -37.28
C PRO A 388 -3.91 -30.17 -36.31
N LEU A 389 -4.47 -29.08 -35.80
CA LEU A 389 -5.57 -29.10 -34.81
C LEU A 389 -6.83 -29.77 -35.36
N ASP A 390 -7.06 -29.73 -36.70
CA ASP A 390 -8.15 -30.40 -37.38
C ASP A 390 -8.04 -31.94 -37.36
N LYS A 391 -6.89 -32.50 -36.98
CA LYS A 391 -6.66 -33.95 -36.83
C LYS A 391 -6.92 -34.45 -35.41
N ILE A 392 -7.49 -33.61 -34.56
CA ILE A 392 -7.88 -33.98 -33.18
C ILE A 392 -9.40 -34.06 -33.10
N ASP A 393 -9.92 -35.20 -32.65
CA ASP A 393 -11.33 -35.43 -32.33
C ASP A 393 -11.54 -35.21 -30.84
N THR A 394 -12.11 -34.04 -30.46
CA THR A 394 -12.31 -33.63 -29.06
C THR A 394 -13.64 -34.06 -28.44
N SER A 395 -14.43 -34.87 -29.15
CA SER A 395 -15.80 -35.28 -28.80
C SER A 395 -15.92 -35.99 -27.42
N LEU A 396 -14.83 -36.48 -26.83
CA LEU A 396 -14.84 -37.09 -25.51
C LEU A 396 -14.34 -36.16 -24.40
N ILE A 397 -13.91 -34.94 -24.74
CA ILE A 397 -13.33 -34.00 -23.78
C ILE A 397 -14.42 -33.22 -23.08
N THR A 398 -14.41 -33.25 -21.75
CA THR A 398 -15.33 -32.54 -20.88
C THR A 398 -14.68 -31.34 -20.16
N ASP A 399 -13.34 -31.31 -20.09
CA ASP A 399 -12.54 -30.27 -19.41
C ASP A 399 -11.50 -29.69 -20.38
N MET A 400 -11.68 -28.40 -20.71
CA MET A 400 -10.73 -27.63 -21.53
C MET A 400 -10.07 -26.50 -20.72
N GLU A 401 -10.07 -26.57 -19.38
CA GLU A 401 -9.47 -25.58 -18.52
C GLU A 401 -8.00 -25.37 -18.88
N GLY A 402 -7.62 -24.10 -19.20
CA GLY A 402 -6.25 -23.65 -19.37
C GLY A 402 -5.48 -24.23 -20.58
N LEU A 403 -6.13 -24.92 -21.55
CA LEU A 403 -5.42 -25.61 -22.67
C LEU A 403 -4.44 -24.72 -23.42
N PHE A 404 -4.80 -23.47 -23.67
CA PHE A 404 -3.96 -22.50 -24.36
C PHE A 404 -3.54 -21.33 -23.48
N LYS A 405 -3.63 -21.50 -22.16
CA LYS A 405 -3.28 -20.44 -21.19
C LYS A 405 -1.85 -19.92 -21.43
N GLY A 406 -1.73 -18.58 -21.63
CA GLY A 406 -0.49 -17.88 -21.90
C GLY A 406 0.20 -18.31 -23.22
N SER A 407 -0.51 -18.96 -24.15
CA SER A 407 0.05 -19.38 -25.42
C SER A 407 0.58 -18.18 -26.23
N LYS A 408 1.76 -18.34 -26.82
CA LYS A 408 2.34 -17.40 -27.79
C LYS A 408 2.09 -17.83 -29.25
N CYS A 409 1.26 -18.86 -29.44
CA CYS A 409 0.86 -19.30 -30.77
C CYS A 409 0.13 -18.17 -31.49
N ARG A 410 0.34 -18.09 -32.82
CA ARG A 410 -0.34 -17.12 -33.71
C ARG A 410 -1.26 -17.79 -34.71
N ASP A 411 -1.07 -19.07 -34.90
CA ASP A 411 -1.85 -19.89 -35.86
C ASP A 411 -2.61 -20.96 -35.07
N PHE A 412 -3.92 -20.85 -35.09
CA PHE A 412 -4.87 -21.77 -34.45
C PHE A 412 -5.74 -22.47 -35.49
N THR A 413 -5.28 -22.50 -36.77
CA THR A 413 -6.02 -23.16 -37.88
C THR A 413 -6.36 -24.60 -37.53
N GLY A 414 -7.63 -24.97 -37.71
CA GLY A 414 -8.19 -26.27 -37.35
C GLY A 414 -8.88 -26.30 -35.97
N LEU A 415 -8.69 -25.26 -35.13
CA LEU A 415 -9.35 -25.17 -33.82
C LEU A 415 -10.90 -25.04 -33.97
N GLU A 416 -11.35 -24.39 -35.04
CA GLU A 416 -12.77 -24.24 -35.41
C GLU A 416 -13.48 -25.57 -35.65
N THR A 417 -12.72 -26.65 -35.93
CA THR A 417 -13.28 -27.98 -36.20
C THR A 417 -13.49 -28.85 -34.95
N TRP A 418 -13.16 -28.31 -33.77
CA TRP A 418 -13.26 -29.06 -32.50
C TRP A 418 -14.71 -29.27 -32.10
N ASP A 419 -15.06 -30.48 -31.74
CA ASP A 419 -16.33 -30.80 -31.05
C ASP A 419 -16.24 -30.43 -29.59
N THR A 420 -16.97 -29.40 -29.18
CA THR A 420 -17.01 -28.89 -27.82
C THR A 420 -18.32 -29.21 -27.11
N SER A 421 -19.21 -29.99 -27.73
CA SER A 421 -20.57 -30.29 -27.26
C SER A 421 -20.62 -30.98 -25.87
N ASN A 422 -19.57 -31.68 -25.47
CA ASN A 422 -19.49 -32.35 -24.16
C ASN A 422 -18.69 -31.54 -23.10
N VAL A 423 -18.19 -30.36 -23.44
CA VAL A 423 -17.34 -29.57 -22.54
C VAL A 423 -18.18 -28.90 -21.44
N VAL A 424 -17.76 -29.09 -20.20
CA VAL A 424 -18.41 -28.54 -19.00
C VAL A 424 -17.66 -27.33 -18.45
N THR A 425 -16.34 -27.24 -18.67
CA THR A 425 -15.52 -26.08 -18.27
C THR A 425 -14.54 -25.66 -19.35
N MET A 426 -14.51 -24.35 -19.59
CA MET A 426 -13.51 -23.68 -20.45
C MET A 426 -12.73 -22.61 -19.66
N LYS A 427 -12.70 -22.76 -18.33
CA LYS A 427 -12.02 -21.82 -17.44
C LYS A 427 -10.59 -21.58 -17.90
N SER A 428 -10.19 -20.32 -18.00
CA SER A 428 -8.83 -19.89 -18.39
C SER A 428 -8.32 -20.45 -19.72
N MET A 429 -9.17 -20.97 -20.61
CA MET A 429 -8.71 -21.70 -21.80
C MET A 429 -7.72 -20.91 -22.66
N PHE A 430 -7.95 -19.62 -22.88
CA PHE A 430 -7.08 -18.70 -23.62
C PHE A 430 -6.49 -17.59 -22.73
N ALA A 431 -6.52 -17.75 -21.40
CA ALA A 431 -6.02 -16.72 -20.50
C ALA A 431 -4.56 -16.37 -20.80
N GLY A 432 -4.25 -15.09 -21.01
CA GLY A 432 -2.92 -14.62 -21.40
C GLY A 432 -2.43 -15.05 -22.81
N ALA A 433 -3.29 -15.62 -23.64
CA ALA A 433 -3.00 -15.92 -25.03
C ALA A 433 -3.03 -14.61 -25.86
N GLU A 434 -2.01 -13.78 -25.72
CA GLU A 434 -1.97 -12.40 -26.23
C GLU A 434 -2.27 -12.26 -27.72
N TYR A 435 -1.89 -13.26 -28.53
CA TYR A 435 -2.01 -13.24 -30.00
C TYR A 435 -3.25 -14.00 -30.49
N PHE A 436 -4.03 -14.60 -29.60
CA PHE A 436 -5.22 -15.35 -29.98
C PHE A 436 -6.28 -14.40 -30.56
N ASP A 437 -6.68 -14.65 -31.81
CA ASP A 437 -7.73 -13.94 -32.53
C ASP A 437 -8.32 -14.87 -33.64
N HIS A 438 -8.65 -16.12 -33.25
CA HIS A 438 -9.17 -17.14 -34.15
C HIS A 438 -10.68 -17.28 -33.98
N ASP A 439 -11.39 -17.52 -35.13
CA ASP A 439 -12.84 -17.69 -35.14
C ASP A 439 -13.22 -19.04 -34.49
N ILE A 440 -14.01 -18.96 -33.41
CA ILE A 440 -14.54 -20.09 -32.67
C ILE A 440 -16.05 -19.95 -32.48
N SER A 441 -16.70 -19.14 -33.30
CA SER A 441 -18.15 -18.89 -33.25
C SER A 441 -18.98 -20.17 -33.40
N GLY A 442 -18.48 -21.15 -34.17
CA GLY A 442 -19.13 -22.45 -34.44
C GLY A 442 -19.08 -23.43 -33.25
N TRP A 443 -18.47 -23.10 -32.15
CA TRP A 443 -18.39 -24.04 -31.01
C TRP A 443 -19.72 -24.19 -30.29
N ASP A 444 -20.11 -25.44 -30.00
CA ASP A 444 -21.22 -25.71 -29.09
C ASP A 444 -20.74 -25.60 -27.64
N VAL A 445 -21.18 -24.53 -26.96
CA VAL A 445 -20.85 -24.26 -25.55
C VAL A 445 -22.05 -24.48 -24.62
N SER A 446 -23.11 -25.16 -25.13
CA SER A 446 -24.37 -25.31 -24.41
C SER A 446 -24.28 -26.08 -23.10
N ASN A 447 -23.28 -26.92 -22.91
CA ASN A 447 -23.05 -27.66 -21.66
C ASN A 447 -22.05 -26.97 -20.72
N VAL A 448 -21.43 -25.87 -21.12
CA VAL A 448 -20.41 -25.18 -20.30
C VAL A 448 -21.04 -24.46 -19.12
N ARG A 449 -20.48 -24.64 -17.92
CA ARG A 449 -20.90 -24.03 -16.64
C ARG A 449 -19.93 -23.00 -16.14
N ASP A 450 -18.65 -23.11 -16.45
CA ASP A 450 -17.59 -22.19 -16.01
C ASP A 450 -16.77 -21.69 -17.21
N MET A 451 -16.86 -20.37 -17.48
CA MET A 451 -16.06 -19.66 -18.46
C MET A 451 -15.17 -18.60 -17.82
N SER A 452 -14.92 -18.72 -16.50
CA SER A 452 -14.09 -17.72 -15.82
C SER A 452 -12.70 -17.64 -16.44
N HIS A 453 -12.19 -16.40 -16.60
CA HIS A 453 -10.90 -16.08 -17.20
C HIS A 453 -10.69 -16.59 -18.65
N MET A 454 -11.75 -17.01 -19.37
CA MET A 454 -11.58 -17.71 -20.64
C MET A 454 -10.70 -16.96 -21.63
N PHE A 455 -10.88 -15.64 -21.76
CA PHE A 455 -10.08 -14.77 -22.64
C PHE A 455 -9.30 -13.71 -21.86
N ASP A 456 -9.13 -13.85 -20.54
CA ASP A 456 -8.39 -12.89 -19.73
C ASP A 456 -6.98 -12.65 -20.31
N GLY A 457 -6.66 -11.38 -20.62
CA GLY A 457 -5.37 -11.02 -21.22
C GLY A 457 -5.16 -11.48 -22.69
N ALA A 458 -6.18 -12.00 -23.37
CA ALA A 458 -6.16 -12.25 -24.81
C ALA A 458 -6.31 -10.91 -25.57
N ARG A 459 -5.26 -10.09 -25.54
CA ARG A 459 -5.28 -8.66 -25.92
C ARG A 459 -5.74 -8.39 -27.35
N ARG A 460 -5.60 -9.34 -28.27
CA ARG A 460 -5.96 -9.20 -29.70
C ARG A 460 -7.33 -9.76 -30.02
N PHE A 461 -7.89 -10.59 -29.16
CA PHE A 461 -9.17 -11.28 -29.39
C PHE A 461 -10.30 -10.31 -29.71
N ASN A 462 -10.92 -10.52 -30.88
CA ASN A 462 -12.07 -9.74 -31.33
C ASN A 462 -12.99 -10.53 -32.28
N GLN A 463 -13.17 -11.84 -32.10
CA GLN A 463 -14.03 -12.67 -32.93
C GLN A 463 -15.48 -12.68 -32.43
N PRO A 464 -16.49 -12.88 -33.30
CA PRO A 464 -17.88 -12.95 -32.93
C PRO A 464 -18.17 -14.17 -32.05
N LEU A 465 -19.06 -13.97 -31.06
CA LEU A 465 -19.49 -15.01 -30.10
C LEU A 465 -20.99 -14.95 -29.87
N ASP A 466 -21.71 -14.17 -30.66
CA ASP A 466 -23.16 -13.90 -30.47
C ASP A 466 -24.03 -15.12 -30.67
N ASP A 467 -23.60 -16.13 -31.42
CA ASP A 467 -24.31 -17.41 -31.65
C ASP A 467 -24.11 -18.44 -30.52
N TRP A 468 -23.23 -18.14 -29.52
CA TRP A 468 -23.00 -19.06 -28.41
C TRP A 468 -24.20 -19.21 -27.48
N ASN A 469 -24.62 -20.44 -27.22
CA ASN A 469 -25.62 -20.76 -26.19
C ASN A 469 -24.95 -20.84 -24.81
N VAL A 470 -24.94 -19.75 -24.07
CA VAL A 470 -24.35 -19.65 -22.73
C VAL A 470 -25.37 -19.88 -21.60
N SER A 471 -26.55 -20.43 -21.92
CA SER A 471 -27.66 -20.52 -20.96
C SER A 471 -27.39 -21.37 -19.70
N ASN A 472 -26.39 -22.25 -19.74
CA ASN A 472 -25.99 -23.08 -18.60
C ASN A 472 -24.79 -22.50 -17.81
N VAL A 473 -24.20 -21.39 -18.27
CA VAL A 473 -23.03 -20.79 -17.61
C VAL A 473 -23.44 -20.13 -16.27
N GLN A 474 -22.71 -20.44 -15.22
CA GLN A 474 -22.92 -19.93 -13.87
C GLN A 474 -21.84 -18.93 -13.45
N ASN A 475 -20.65 -18.98 -14.05
CA ASN A 475 -19.49 -18.16 -13.70
C ASN A 475 -18.82 -17.57 -14.94
N MET A 476 -18.79 -16.23 -15.02
CA MET A 476 -18.14 -15.46 -16.08
C MET A 476 -17.10 -14.47 -15.51
N HIS A 477 -16.57 -14.78 -14.30
CA HIS A 477 -15.54 -13.95 -13.68
C HIS A 477 -14.34 -13.74 -14.61
N GLU A 478 -13.95 -12.48 -14.82
CA GLU A 478 -12.82 -12.08 -15.69
C GLU A 478 -12.85 -12.60 -17.12
N MET A 479 -14.00 -13.02 -17.67
CA MET A 479 -14.06 -13.71 -18.97
C MET A 479 -13.40 -12.91 -20.10
N PHE A 480 -13.58 -11.60 -20.15
CA PHE A 480 -12.97 -10.69 -21.15
C PHE A 480 -12.04 -9.64 -20.49
N ALA A 481 -11.52 -9.91 -19.30
CA ALA A 481 -10.60 -8.97 -18.69
C ALA A 481 -9.35 -8.77 -19.56
N TRP A 482 -8.87 -7.52 -19.67
CA TRP A 482 -7.69 -7.15 -20.47
C TRP A 482 -7.77 -7.47 -21.98
N THR A 483 -8.96 -7.79 -22.51
CA THR A 483 -9.17 -7.97 -23.96
C THR A 483 -9.27 -6.61 -24.67
N ARG A 484 -8.14 -5.94 -24.85
CA ARG A 484 -8.08 -4.53 -25.26
C ARG A 484 -8.71 -4.22 -26.61
N LYS A 485 -8.90 -5.23 -27.50
CA LYS A 485 -9.51 -5.07 -28.82
C LYS A 485 -10.96 -5.53 -28.89
N PHE A 486 -11.40 -6.35 -27.95
CA PHE A 486 -12.72 -6.96 -27.99
C PHE A 486 -13.83 -5.92 -28.05
N ASN A 487 -14.67 -6.00 -29.09
CA ASN A 487 -15.82 -5.14 -29.28
C ASN A 487 -16.91 -5.83 -30.17
N GLN A 488 -17.23 -7.08 -29.86
CA GLN A 488 -18.24 -7.84 -30.59
C GLN A 488 -19.59 -7.85 -29.83
N PRO A 489 -20.74 -8.00 -30.52
CA PRO A 489 -22.05 -8.08 -29.89
C PRO A 489 -22.16 -9.32 -29.01
N LEU A 490 -22.84 -9.17 -27.87
CA LEU A 490 -23.14 -10.24 -26.90
C LEU A 490 -24.60 -10.14 -26.39
N ASN A 491 -25.38 -9.27 -26.97
CA ASN A 491 -26.72 -8.96 -26.41
C ASN A 491 -27.70 -10.13 -26.50
N SER A 492 -27.48 -11.06 -27.44
CA SER A 492 -28.28 -12.30 -27.64
C SER A 492 -28.05 -13.35 -26.54
N TRP A 493 -27.02 -13.22 -25.73
CA TRP A 493 -26.64 -14.21 -24.70
C TRP A 493 -27.70 -14.33 -23.60
N ASN A 494 -28.15 -15.54 -23.33
CA ASN A 494 -28.98 -15.84 -22.15
C ASN A 494 -28.08 -16.07 -20.94
N VAL A 495 -27.90 -15.03 -20.14
CA VAL A 495 -27.06 -15.04 -18.92
C VAL A 495 -27.86 -15.28 -17.64
N SER A 496 -29.12 -15.77 -17.75
CA SER A 496 -30.02 -15.88 -16.60
C SER A 496 -29.57 -16.82 -15.48
N ASN A 497 -28.64 -17.72 -15.74
CA ASN A 497 -28.05 -18.61 -14.74
C ASN A 497 -26.74 -18.10 -14.13
N VAL A 498 -26.18 -17.00 -14.62
CA VAL A 498 -24.91 -16.46 -14.14
C VAL A 498 -25.09 -15.83 -12.76
N ARG A 499 -24.19 -16.17 -11.83
CA ARG A 499 -24.16 -15.67 -10.45
C ARG A 499 -23.00 -14.72 -10.19
N ASN A 500 -21.89 -14.88 -10.93
CA ASN A 500 -20.68 -14.07 -10.80
C ASN A 500 -20.28 -13.50 -12.16
N MET A 501 -20.29 -12.15 -12.27
CA MET A 501 -19.81 -11.38 -13.42
C MET A 501 -18.70 -10.41 -13.02
N SER A 502 -18.07 -10.64 -11.86
CA SER A 502 -17.02 -9.74 -11.39
C SER A 502 -15.88 -9.66 -12.41
N ARG A 503 -15.41 -8.44 -12.68
CA ARG A 503 -14.32 -8.09 -13.59
C ARG A 503 -14.50 -8.56 -15.05
N MET A 504 -15.73 -8.91 -15.45
CA MET A 504 -15.97 -9.54 -16.77
C MET A 504 -15.41 -8.73 -17.94
N PHE A 505 -15.50 -7.40 -17.92
CA PHE A 505 -14.96 -6.50 -18.93
C PHE A 505 -13.89 -5.55 -18.38
N ALA A 506 -13.23 -5.90 -17.28
CA ALA A 506 -12.19 -5.07 -16.71
C ALA A 506 -11.03 -4.87 -17.71
N TRP A 507 -10.65 -3.60 -17.97
CA TRP A 507 -9.64 -3.23 -18.97
C TRP A 507 -9.96 -3.63 -20.43
N ALA A 508 -11.20 -3.97 -20.73
CA ALA A 508 -11.69 -4.12 -22.10
C ALA A 508 -11.92 -2.74 -22.75
N SER A 509 -10.84 -1.99 -22.96
CA SER A 509 -10.85 -0.54 -23.25
C SER A 509 -11.57 -0.14 -24.55
N LYS A 510 -11.84 -1.07 -25.46
CA LYS A 510 -12.60 -0.83 -26.70
C LYS A 510 -14.05 -1.29 -26.65
N PHE A 511 -14.40 -2.10 -25.65
CA PHE A 511 -15.74 -2.68 -25.57
C PHE A 511 -16.81 -1.60 -25.39
N ASN A 512 -17.78 -1.58 -26.33
CA ASN A 512 -18.90 -0.64 -26.33
C ASN A 512 -20.11 -1.22 -27.09
N LYS A 513 -20.52 -2.44 -26.78
CA LYS A 513 -21.68 -3.09 -27.41
C LYS A 513 -22.85 -3.19 -26.43
N PRO A 514 -24.09 -3.18 -26.92
CA PRO A 514 -25.28 -3.31 -26.07
C PRO A 514 -25.28 -4.59 -25.24
N LEU A 515 -25.75 -4.47 -23.99
CA LEU A 515 -25.98 -5.57 -23.05
C LEU A 515 -27.33 -5.45 -22.34
N ASN A 516 -28.18 -4.55 -22.83
CA ASN A 516 -29.42 -4.17 -22.12
C ASN A 516 -30.46 -5.27 -22.00
N ASP A 517 -30.42 -6.28 -22.89
CA ASP A 517 -31.35 -7.41 -22.92
C ASP A 517 -30.93 -8.58 -22.02
N TRP A 518 -29.76 -8.47 -21.35
CA TRP A 518 -29.29 -9.48 -20.42
C TRP A 518 -30.17 -9.58 -19.18
N ASN A 519 -30.64 -10.79 -18.86
CA ASN A 519 -31.29 -11.07 -17.60
C ASN A 519 -30.24 -11.36 -16.52
N VAL A 520 -29.89 -10.33 -15.73
CA VAL A 520 -28.87 -10.41 -14.65
C VAL A 520 -29.50 -10.65 -13.28
N SER A 521 -30.76 -11.09 -13.21
CA SER A 521 -31.53 -11.19 -11.95
C SER A 521 -30.93 -12.17 -10.93
N ASN A 522 -30.09 -13.11 -11.34
CA ASN A 522 -29.42 -14.07 -10.47
C ASN A 522 -27.98 -13.64 -10.09
N VAL A 523 -27.47 -12.56 -10.66
CA VAL A 523 -26.12 -12.09 -10.39
C VAL A 523 -26.03 -11.52 -8.97
N GLN A 524 -25.04 -11.94 -8.21
CA GLN A 524 -24.78 -11.52 -6.83
C GLN A 524 -23.54 -10.63 -6.71
N ASP A 525 -22.58 -10.76 -7.64
CA ASP A 525 -21.30 -10.05 -7.63
C ASP A 525 -21.03 -9.40 -9.00
N MET A 526 -20.92 -8.06 -8.99
CA MET A 526 -20.56 -7.22 -10.13
C MET A 526 -19.30 -6.38 -9.86
N TYR A 527 -18.45 -6.82 -8.90
CA TYR A 527 -17.17 -6.17 -8.55
C TYR A 527 -16.34 -5.91 -9.80
N GLU A 528 -15.93 -4.66 -10.00
CA GLU A 528 -15.07 -4.23 -11.12
C GLU A 528 -15.57 -4.63 -12.53
N MET A 529 -16.87 -4.87 -12.74
CA MET A 529 -17.38 -5.43 -14.00
C MET A 529 -16.96 -4.65 -15.24
N PHE A 530 -16.95 -3.31 -15.19
CA PHE A 530 -16.49 -2.41 -16.27
C PHE A 530 -15.29 -1.56 -15.85
N TYR A 531 -14.44 -2.09 -14.96
CA TYR A 531 -13.26 -1.38 -14.47
C TYR A 531 -12.31 -1.01 -15.61
N TYR A 532 -12.06 0.29 -15.81
CA TYR A 532 -11.29 0.84 -16.96
C TYR A 532 -11.78 0.38 -18.35
N ALA A 533 -13.05 0.06 -18.50
CA ALA A 533 -13.69 -0.09 -19.81
C ALA A 533 -13.97 1.31 -20.41
N GLU A 534 -12.90 2.02 -20.79
CA GLU A 534 -12.89 3.46 -21.11
C GLU A 534 -13.94 3.90 -22.14
N LYS A 535 -14.26 3.06 -23.14
CA LYS A 535 -15.20 3.38 -24.22
C LYS A 535 -16.63 2.95 -23.93
N PHE A 536 -16.85 2.15 -22.89
CA PHE A 536 -18.19 1.62 -22.59
C PHE A 536 -19.18 2.74 -22.26
N ASN A 537 -20.23 2.83 -23.06
CA ASN A 537 -21.30 3.84 -22.90
C ASN A 537 -22.63 3.31 -23.46
N GLN A 538 -23.05 2.11 -23.05
CA GLN A 538 -24.30 1.49 -23.50
C GLN A 538 -25.35 1.49 -22.37
N PRO A 539 -26.65 1.53 -22.71
CA PRO A 539 -27.70 1.49 -21.71
C PRO A 539 -27.74 0.15 -20.95
N LEU A 540 -28.02 0.22 -19.66
CA LEU A 540 -28.16 -0.92 -18.74
C LEU A 540 -29.43 -0.79 -17.88
N ASN A 541 -30.33 0.10 -18.26
CA ASN A 541 -31.54 0.43 -17.47
C ASN A 541 -32.50 -0.74 -17.29
N ASN A 542 -32.52 -1.73 -18.19
CA ASN A 542 -33.35 -2.92 -18.08
C ASN A 542 -32.83 -3.99 -17.10
N TRP A 543 -31.64 -3.81 -16.58
CA TRP A 543 -31.03 -4.80 -15.68
C TRP A 543 -31.75 -4.86 -14.32
N ASN A 544 -32.21 -6.04 -13.93
CA ASN A 544 -32.67 -6.30 -12.57
C ASN A 544 -31.48 -6.65 -11.67
N VAL A 545 -30.95 -5.68 -10.92
CA VAL A 545 -29.80 -5.82 -10.03
C VAL A 545 -30.19 -6.08 -8.57
N SER A 546 -31.47 -6.45 -8.31
CA SER A 546 -31.99 -6.56 -6.94
C SER A 546 -31.33 -7.64 -6.07
N ASN A 547 -30.59 -8.59 -6.66
CA ASN A 547 -29.84 -9.62 -5.94
C ASN A 547 -28.35 -9.28 -5.77
N VAL A 548 -27.88 -8.19 -6.38
CA VAL A 548 -26.47 -7.78 -6.30
C VAL A 548 -26.15 -7.25 -4.91
N ARG A 549 -25.05 -7.70 -4.33
CA ARG A 549 -24.55 -7.29 -3.01
C ARG A 549 -23.27 -6.47 -3.10
N ASN A 550 -22.49 -6.65 -4.16
CA ASN A 550 -21.18 -6.02 -4.37
C ASN A 550 -21.15 -5.32 -5.73
N MET A 551 -21.02 -3.98 -5.71
CA MET A 551 -20.84 -3.12 -6.89
C MET A 551 -19.58 -2.28 -6.78
N ARG A 552 -18.65 -2.67 -5.89
CA ARG A 552 -17.40 -1.96 -5.72
C ARG A 552 -16.66 -1.82 -7.04
N ARG A 553 -16.23 -0.58 -7.38
CA ARG A 553 -15.49 -0.23 -8.61
C ARG A 553 -16.17 -0.59 -9.92
N MET A 554 -17.49 -0.83 -9.93
CA MET A 554 -18.16 -1.37 -11.12
C MET A 554 -17.93 -0.55 -12.38
N PHE A 555 -17.91 0.77 -12.30
CA PHE A 555 -17.65 1.70 -13.41
C PHE A 555 -16.39 2.54 -13.20
N ALA A 556 -15.49 2.13 -12.29
CA ALA A 556 -14.29 2.90 -12.03
C ALA A 556 -13.40 2.96 -13.29
N GLY A 557 -12.99 4.17 -13.69
CA GLY A 557 -12.22 4.39 -14.92
C GLY A 557 -13.01 4.23 -16.24
N ALA A 558 -14.32 3.96 -16.18
CA ALA A 558 -15.19 3.93 -17.37
C ALA A 558 -15.50 5.39 -17.79
N SER A 559 -14.50 6.12 -18.27
CA SER A 559 -14.51 7.57 -18.47
C SER A 559 -15.62 8.09 -19.39
N LYS A 560 -16.12 7.27 -20.33
CA LYS A 560 -17.19 7.64 -21.26
C LYS A 560 -18.58 7.23 -20.81
N PHE A 561 -18.69 6.44 -19.73
CA PHE A 561 -19.99 5.95 -19.27
C PHE A 561 -20.87 7.08 -18.76
N ASN A 562 -22.03 7.25 -19.41
CA ASN A 562 -23.02 8.29 -19.05
C ASN A 562 -24.43 7.83 -19.44
N LYS A 563 -24.89 6.67 -18.95
CA LYS A 563 -26.24 6.15 -19.21
C LYS A 563 -27.07 6.07 -17.94
N PRO A 564 -28.42 6.20 -18.06
CA PRO A 564 -29.32 6.16 -16.90
C PRO A 564 -29.22 4.85 -16.11
N LEU A 565 -29.19 4.98 -14.77
CA LEU A 565 -29.20 3.86 -13.83
C LEU A 565 -30.24 4.06 -12.71
N ASN A 566 -31.09 5.09 -12.83
CA ASN A 566 -31.98 5.52 -11.75
C ASN A 566 -33.06 4.47 -11.37
N ASP A 567 -33.37 3.58 -12.29
CA ASP A 567 -34.40 2.53 -12.09
C ASP A 567 -33.82 1.24 -11.46
N TRP A 568 -32.52 1.21 -11.19
CA TRP A 568 -31.88 0.06 -10.53
C TRP A 568 -32.32 -0.06 -9.08
N ASN A 569 -32.82 -1.25 -8.70
CA ASN A 569 -33.06 -1.58 -7.30
C ASN A 569 -31.75 -2.02 -6.62
N VAL A 570 -31.08 -1.09 -5.96
CA VAL A 570 -29.80 -1.32 -5.26
C VAL A 570 -29.97 -1.60 -3.76
N SER A 571 -31.20 -1.86 -3.29
CA SER A 571 -31.52 -2.00 -1.85
C SER A 571 -30.81 -3.16 -1.13
N ASN A 572 -30.19 -4.08 -1.85
CA ASN A 572 -29.40 -5.17 -1.29
C ASN A 572 -27.90 -4.95 -1.40
N VAL A 573 -27.46 -3.89 -2.06
CA VAL A 573 -26.03 -3.59 -2.20
C VAL A 573 -25.45 -3.13 -0.86
N GLN A 574 -24.32 -3.70 -0.50
CA GLN A 574 -23.61 -3.43 0.75
C GLN A 574 -22.28 -2.71 0.52
N ASP A 575 -21.66 -2.87 -0.66
CA ASP A 575 -20.39 -2.29 -1.04
C ASP A 575 -20.51 -1.54 -2.36
N MET A 576 -20.31 -0.20 -2.32
CA MET A 576 -20.26 0.71 -3.47
C MET A 576 -18.96 1.53 -3.52
N LEU A 577 -17.93 1.08 -2.80
CA LEU A 577 -16.64 1.76 -2.77
C LEU A 577 -16.13 2.00 -4.21
N GLU A 578 -15.73 3.25 -4.51
CA GLU A 578 -15.15 3.63 -5.80
C GLU A 578 -16.06 3.35 -7.03
N MET A 579 -17.37 3.24 -6.87
CA MET A 579 -18.26 2.78 -7.95
C MET A 579 -18.15 3.58 -9.25
N PHE A 580 -17.97 4.91 -9.17
CA PHE A 580 -17.80 5.83 -10.31
C PHE A 580 -16.45 6.57 -10.25
N TYR A 581 -15.44 5.96 -9.63
CA TYR A 581 -14.09 6.53 -9.55
C TYR A 581 -13.55 6.85 -10.95
N ASN A 582 -13.14 8.11 -11.22
CA ASN A 582 -12.68 8.59 -12.54
C ASN A 582 -13.66 8.32 -13.72
N ALA A 583 -14.96 8.16 -13.46
CA ALA A 583 -15.98 8.13 -14.49
C ALA A 583 -16.30 9.59 -14.92
N SER A 584 -15.38 10.23 -15.62
CA SER A 584 -15.35 11.70 -15.85
C SER A 584 -16.59 12.26 -16.57
N ASP A 585 -17.19 11.50 -17.50
CA ASP A 585 -18.38 11.94 -18.26
C ASP A 585 -19.70 11.61 -17.54
N PHE A 586 -19.67 10.83 -16.42
CA PHE A 586 -20.88 10.38 -15.74
C PHE A 586 -21.66 11.54 -15.11
N ASN A 587 -22.90 11.74 -15.53
CA ASN A 587 -23.79 12.77 -15.02
C ASN A 587 -25.28 12.38 -15.14
N GLN A 588 -25.65 11.20 -14.61
CA GLN A 588 -27.03 10.70 -14.63
C GLN A 588 -27.63 10.70 -13.23
N SER A 589 -28.99 10.82 -13.16
CA SER A 589 -29.70 10.76 -11.87
C SER A 589 -29.55 9.39 -11.23
N LEU A 590 -29.41 9.41 -9.90
CA LEU A 590 -29.35 8.26 -9.00
C LEU A 590 -30.32 8.44 -7.81
N ASP A 591 -31.25 9.38 -7.94
CA ASP A 591 -32.08 9.89 -6.85
C ASP A 591 -33.01 8.80 -6.25
N ASN A 592 -33.42 7.82 -7.06
CA ASN A 592 -34.26 6.71 -6.64
C ASN A 592 -33.52 5.58 -5.91
N TRP A 593 -32.19 5.65 -5.77
CA TRP A 593 -31.43 4.57 -5.18
C TRP A 593 -31.64 4.46 -3.67
N ASN A 594 -32.00 3.27 -3.21
CA ASN A 594 -32.03 2.94 -1.79
C ASN A 594 -30.65 2.41 -1.35
N VAL A 595 -29.82 3.27 -0.76
CA VAL A 595 -28.46 2.97 -0.31
C VAL A 595 -28.36 2.67 1.19
N SER A 596 -29.50 2.42 1.86
CA SER A 596 -29.59 2.29 3.33
C SER A 596 -28.76 1.14 3.95
N LYS A 597 -28.26 0.20 3.14
CA LYS A 597 -27.37 -0.89 3.60
C LYS A 597 -25.88 -0.62 3.34
N VAL A 598 -25.55 0.44 2.63
CA VAL A 598 -24.16 0.79 2.32
C VAL A 598 -23.50 1.39 3.55
N ARG A 599 -22.31 0.90 3.90
CA ARG A 599 -21.52 1.38 5.05
C ARG A 599 -20.29 2.18 4.66
N ASP A 600 -19.76 1.96 3.47
CA ASP A 600 -18.60 2.67 2.94
C ASP A 600 -18.93 3.25 1.57
N MET A 601 -18.89 4.60 1.47
CA MET A 601 -19.09 5.34 0.23
C MET A 601 -17.81 6.08 -0.20
N SER A 602 -16.66 5.68 0.36
CA SER A 602 -15.41 6.37 0.03
C SER A 602 -15.09 6.29 -1.46
N LEU A 603 -14.54 7.39 -1.99
CA LEU A 603 -14.13 7.53 -3.39
C LEU A 603 -15.26 7.28 -4.43
N MET A 604 -16.54 7.24 -4.03
CA MET A 604 -17.62 6.84 -4.93
C MET A 604 -17.71 7.66 -6.21
N PHE A 605 -17.49 8.98 -6.13
CA PHE A 605 -17.46 9.92 -7.25
C PHE A 605 -16.12 10.62 -7.40
N TYR A 606 -15.04 10.02 -6.89
CA TYR A 606 -13.70 10.58 -7.04
C TYR A 606 -13.35 10.81 -8.53
N GLY A 607 -12.99 12.04 -8.89
CA GLY A 607 -12.65 12.40 -10.28
C GLY A 607 -13.81 12.31 -11.28
N ALA A 608 -15.05 12.16 -10.81
CA ALA A 608 -16.25 12.24 -11.65
C ALA A 608 -16.56 13.70 -11.97
N SER A 609 -15.70 14.36 -12.74
CA SER A 609 -15.67 15.82 -12.94
C SER A 609 -16.94 16.41 -13.56
N SER A 610 -17.73 15.61 -14.27
CA SER A 610 -19.02 16.05 -14.84
C SER A 610 -20.23 15.85 -13.93
N PHE A 611 -20.07 15.08 -12.84
CA PHE A 611 -21.23 14.70 -12.00
C PHE A 611 -21.82 15.89 -11.26
N ASN A 612 -23.10 16.16 -11.50
CA ASN A 612 -23.88 17.21 -10.84
C ASN A 612 -25.38 16.87 -10.81
N LYS A 613 -25.73 15.67 -10.28
CA LYS A 613 -27.11 15.24 -10.11
C LYS A 613 -27.49 15.11 -8.64
N PRO A 614 -28.76 15.33 -8.28
CA PRO A 614 -29.18 15.23 -6.89
C PRO A 614 -28.99 13.81 -6.35
N VAL A 615 -28.51 13.74 -5.13
CA VAL A 615 -28.38 12.52 -4.31
C VAL A 615 -28.82 12.80 -2.85
N GLY A 616 -29.42 13.95 -2.62
CA GLY A 616 -29.85 14.40 -1.28
C GLY A 616 -30.93 13.53 -0.64
N SER A 617 -31.72 12.80 -1.44
CA SER A 617 -32.76 11.87 -0.96
C SER A 617 -32.20 10.56 -0.37
N TRP A 618 -30.89 10.29 -0.52
CA TRP A 618 -30.28 9.05 -0.07
C TRP A 618 -30.31 8.90 1.46
N ASN A 619 -30.75 7.74 1.93
CA ASN A 619 -30.59 7.39 3.34
C ASN A 619 -29.15 6.88 3.58
N VAL A 620 -28.29 7.75 4.12
CA VAL A 620 -26.88 7.48 4.41
C VAL A 620 -26.63 7.19 5.89
N SER A 621 -27.67 6.97 6.68
CA SER A 621 -27.56 6.81 8.16
C SER A 621 -26.71 5.60 8.60
N ALA A 622 -26.49 4.61 7.73
CA ALA A 622 -25.61 3.46 8.00
C ALA A 622 -24.16 3.69 7.60
N VAL A 623 -23.86 4.80 6.92
CA VAL A 623 -22.50 5.08 6.39
C VAL A 623 -21.58 5.53 7.51
N THR A 624 -20.39 4.93 7.58
CA THR A 624 -19.35 5.26 8.56
C THR A 624 -18.13 5.93 7.92
N ASN A 625 -17.94 5.80 6.59
CA ASN A 625 -16.79 6.33 5.86
C ASN A 625 -17.22 7.02 4.56
N MET A 626 -16.90 8.31 4.41
CA MET A 626 -17.14 9.13 3.22
C MET A 626 -15.86 9.76 2.67
N THR A 627 -14.70 9.16 2.98
CA THR A 627 -13.39 9.65 2.53
C THR A 627 -13.37 9.84 1.03
N ARG A 628 -13.01 11.07 0.58
CA ARG A 628 -12.87 11.42 -0.86
C ARG A 628 -14.13 11.19 -1.72
N MET A 629 -15.32 11.15 -1.15
CA MET A 629 -16.53 10.77 -1.89
C MET A 629 -16.77 11.62 -3.14
N PHE A 630 -16.51 12.94 -3.07
CA PHE A 630 -16.65 13.90 -4.18
C PHE A 630 -15.33 14.59 -4.51
N ASP A 631 -14.16 14.01 -4.15
CA ASP A 631 -12.85 14.60 -4.45
C ASP A 631 -12.66 14.67 -5.98
N GLY A 632 -12.41 15.87 -6.52
CA GLY A 632 -12.30 16.11 -7.96
C GLY A 632 -13.62 16.06 -8.74
N ALA A 633 -14.77 16.04 -8.06
CA ALA A 633 -16.08 16.21 -8.69
C ALA A 633 -16.33 17.71 -8.95
N GLU A 634 -15.60 18.28 -9.88
CA GLU A 634 -15.47 19.73 -10.13
C GLU A 634 -16.81 20.47 -10.31
N LYS A 635 -17.80 19.83 -10.95
CA LYS A 635 -19.12 20.42 -11.24
C LYS A 635 -20.16 20.15 -10.17
N PHE A 636 -19.85 19.29 -9.19
CA PHE A 636 -20.85 18.90 -8.19
C PHE A 636 -21.27 20.08 -7.31
N ASN A 637 -22.56 20.40 -7.32
CA ASN A 637 -23.15 21.49 -6.52
C ASN A 637 -24.63 21.19 -6.17
N GLN A 638 -24.89 19.99 -5.60
CA GLN A 638 -26.27 19.58 -5.23
C GLN A 638 -26.43 19.55 -3.70
N SER A 639 -27.64 19.79 -3.23
CA SER A 639 -27.94 19.79 -1.79
C SER A 639 -27.75 18.40 -1.18
N LEU A 640 -27.04 18.39 -0.04
CA LEU A 640 -26.81 17.21 0.82
C LEU A 640 -27.29 17.48 2.27
N ASN A 641 -27.97 18.61 2.50
CA ASN A 641 -28.24 19.11 3.85
C ASN A 641 -29.17 18.20 4.68
N ASP A 642 -29.93 17.32 4.01
CA ASP A 642 -30.85 16.38 4.66
C ASP A 642 -30.20 15.00 4.96
N TRP A 643 -28.93 14.81 4.65
CA TRP A 643 -28.23 13.57 4.98
C TRP A 643 -28.02 13.41 6.49
N ASP A 644 -28.40 12.25 7.03
CA ASP A 644 -28.02 11.85 8.38
C ASP A 644 -26.60 11.27 8.37
N VAL A 645 -25.63 12.11 8.72
CA VAL A 645 -24.20 11.74 8.78
C VAL A 645 -23.73 11.44 10.22
N SER A 646 -24.67 11.21 11.16
CA SER A 646 -24.36 11.06 12.58
C SER A 646 -23.46 9.87 12.93
N ASN A 647 -23.38 8.86 12.04
CA ASN A 647 -22.51 7.69 12.19
C ASN A 647 -21.18 7.80 11.44
N VAL A 648 -20.96 8.87 10.66
CA VAL A 648 -19.74 9.02 9.88
C VAL A 648 -18.56 9.39 10.76
N GLN A 649 -17.49 8.61 10.69
CA GLN A 649 -16.26 8.80 11.47
C GLN A 649 -15.16 9.49 10.65
N ASN A 650 -15.14 9.30 9.33
CA ASN A 650 -14.11 9.86 8.45
C ASN A 650 -14.75 10.59 7.26
N MET A 651 -14.45 11.90 7.15
CA MET A 651 -14.86 12.78 6.05
C MET A 651 -13.65 13.39 5.33
N SER A 652 -12.44 12.82 5.50
CA SER A 652 -11.24 13.38 4.91
C SER A 652 -11.37 13.50 3.39
N LYS A 653 -11.03 14.68 2.85
CA LYS A 653 -11.05 15.01 1.41
C LYS A 653 -12.42 14.88 0.75
N MET A 654 -13.54 14.89 1.50
CA MET A 654 -14.87 14.60 0.95
C MET A 654 -15.24 15.50 -0.22
N PHE A 655 -14.89 16.80 -0.18
CA PHE A 655 -15.12 17.78 -1.23
C PHE A 655 -13.83 18.40 -1.75
N CYS A 656 -12.69 17.68 -1.60
CA CYS A 656 -11.41 18.14 -2.10
C CYS A 656 -11.49 18.35 -3.62
N ASN A 657 -11.03 19.52 -4.13
CA ASN A 657 -11.13 19.89 -5.55
C ASN A 657 -12.56 19.87 -6.15
N ALA A 658 -13.61 19.88 -5.31
CA ALA A 658 -15.00 20.09 -5.76
C ALA A 658 -15.24 21.60 -5.96
N SER A 659 -14.59 22.18 -6.95
CA SER A 659 -14.44 23.64 -7.12
C SER A 659 -15.76 24.41 -7.21
N SER A 660 -16.84 23.79 -7.72
CA SER A 660 -18.19 24.39 -7.81
C SER A 660 -19.05 24.22 -6.57
N PHE A 661 -18.64 23.39 -5.59
CA PHE A 661 -19.51 23.04 -4.47
C PHE A 661 -19.75 24.23 -3.53
N ASN A 662 -21.01 24.63 -3.35
CA ASN A 662 -21.41 25.72 -2.46
C ASN A 662 -22.83 25.51 -1.91
N GLN A 663 -23.15 24.32 -1.41
CA GLN A 663 -24.45 24.02 -0.82
C GLN A 663 -24.37 23.99 0.71
N PRO A 664 -25.48 24.35 1.40
CA PRO A 664 -25.52 24.32 2.86
C PRO A 664 -25.35 22.91 3.41
N LEU A 665 -24.69 22.83 4.56
CA LEU A 665 -24.42 21.60 5.31
C LEU A 665 -24.72 21.81 6.82
N ASN A 666 -25.48 22.86 7.15
CA ASN A 666 -25.73 23.25 8.54
C ASN A 666 -26.59 22.25 9.35
N ASN A 667 -27.35 21.35 8.69
CA ASN A 667 -28.13 20.30 9.38
C ASN A 667 -27.29 19.06 9.73
N TRP A 668 -26.05 18.97 9.28
CA TRP A 668 -25.22 17.79 9.53
C TRP A 668 -24.81 17.65 10.98
N ASN A 669 -25.10 16.50 11.58
CA ASN A 669 -24.54 16.11 12.85
C ASN A 669 -23.17 15.44 12.65
N VAL A 670 -22.10 16.20 12.81
CA VAL A 670 -20.71 15.74 12.62
C VAL A 670 -20.04 15.29 13.93
N SER A 671 -20.83 15.06 14.98
CA SER A 671 -20.31 14.78 16.34
C SER A 671 -19.51 13.46 16.45
N SER A 672 -19.65 12.54 15.49
CA SER A 672 -18.90 11.28 15.42
C SER A 672 -17.61 11.38 14.57
N VAL A 673 -17.40 12.50 13.87
CA VAL A 673 -16.28 12.64 12.94
C VAL A 673 -14.97 12.85 13.71
N GLU A 674 -13.96 12.06 13.37
CA GLU A 674 -12.62 12.15 13.95
C GLU A 674 -11.60 12.79 12.99
N ASP A 675 -11.79 12.68 11.67
CA ASP A 675 -10.87 13.17 10.63
C ASP A 675 -11.60 14.01 9.58
N MET A 676 -11.22 15.29 9.46
CA MET A 676 -11.69 16.25 8.45
C MET A 676 -10.54 16.78 7.57
N THR A 677 -9.43 16.04 7.48
CA THR A 677 -8.27 16.41 6.67
C THR A 677 -8.69 16.76 5.25
N GLN A 678 -8.30 17.95 4.76
CA GLN A 678 -8.55 18.41 3.37
C GLN A 678 -10.02 18.36 2.93
N MET A 679 -11.00 18.42 3.86
CA MET A 679 -12.41 18.21 3.53
C MET A 679 -12.91 19.16 2.44
N PHE A 680 -12.46 20.42 2.43
CA PHE A 680 -12.81 21.45 1.46
C PHE A 680 -11.57 22.03 0.76
N ASP A 681 -10.44 21.29 0.71
CA ASP A 681 -9.24 21.73 -0.01
C ASP A 681 -9.55 21.88 -1.49
N GLY A 682 -9.32 23.09 -2.08
CA GLY A 682 -9.66 23.37 -3.47
C GLY A 682 -11.17 23.50 -3.77
N ALA A 683 -12.03 23.57 -2.77
CA ALA A 683 -13.46 23.88 -2.93
C ALA A 683 -13.63 25.42 -3.08
N GLU A 684 -13.19 25.94 -4.22
CA GLU A 684 -13.00 27.40 -4.45
C GLU A 684 -14.25 28.25 -4.22
N GLN A 685 -15.45 27.72 -4.53
CA GLN A 685 -16.74 28.45 -4.40
C GLN A 685 -17.39 28.26 -3.02
N PHE A 686 -16.88 27.34 -2.18
CA PHE A 686 -17.54 27.01 -0.92
C PHE A 686 -17.50 28.19 0.07
N ASN A 687 -18.70 28.63 0.48
CA ASN A 687 -18.87 29.73 1.44
C ASN A 687 -20.18 29.59 2.25
N GLN A 688 -20.45 28.39 2.79
CA GLN A 688 -21.67 28.13 3.57
C GLN A 688 -21.39 28.06 5.07
N PRO A 689 -22.39 28.42 5.91
CA PRO A 689 -22.21 28.44 7.36
C PRO A 689 -22.01 27.03 7.93
N LEU A 690 -20.98 26.89 8.80
CA LEU A 690 -20.63 25.67 9.52
C LEU A 690 -20.53 25.87 11.03
N ASN A 691 -20.86 27.06 11.54
CA ASN A 691 -20.59 27.49 12.91
C ASN A 691 -21.28 26.63 13.99
N ASP A 692 -22.37 25.94 13.64
CA ASP A 692 -23.14 25.10 14.54
C ASP A 692 -22.68 23.62 14.55
N TRP A 693 -21.66 23.26 13.80
CA TRP A 693 -21.09 21.92 13.81
C TRP A 693 -20.42 21.59 15.16
N ASN A 694 -20.77 20.45 15.73
CA ASN A 694 -20.08 19.92 16.91
C ASN A 694 -18.82 19.15 16.49
N VAL A 695 -17.67 19.80 16.52
CA VAL A 695 -16.37 19.24 16.09
C VAL A 695 -15.53 18.69 17.25
N LEU A 696 -16.14 18.48 18.44
CA LEU A 696 -15.42 18.08 19.66
C LEU A 696 -14.57 16.81 19.49
N ASN A 697 -15.00 15.85 18.65
CA ASN A 697 -14.29 14.59 18.45
C ASN A 697 -13.24 14.65 17.33
N VAL A 698 -13.19 15.75 16.58
CA VAL A 698 -12.22 15.91 15.50
C VAL A 698 -10.80 16.08 16.05
N ARG A 699 -9.88 15.28 15.58
CA ARG A 699 -8.45 15.32 15.92
C ARG A 699 -7.59 15.92 14.83
N ASN A 700 -8.03 15.86 13.58
CA ASN A 700 -7.25 16.29 12.43
C ASN A 700 -8.07 17.19 11.49
N MET A 701 -7.61 18.44 11.31
CA MET A 701 -8.16 19.45 10.42
C MET A 701 -7.11 19.96 9.41
N CYS A 702 -6.03 19.18 9.19
CA CYS A 702 -4.96 19.54 8.25
C CYS A 702 -5.54 19.90 6.88
N LYS A 703 -5.21 21.10 6.36
CA LYS A 703 -5.62 21.61 5.04
C LYS A 703 -7.14 21.68 4.81
N MET A 704 -7.96 21.75 5.88
CA MET A 704 -9.42 21.61 5.76
C MET A 704 -10.04 22.61 4.79
N PHE A 705 -9.56 23.85 4.75
CA PHE A 705 -10.01 24.92 3.85
C PHE A 705 -8.88 25.45 2.96
N LYS A 706 -7.82 24.64 2.73
CA LYS A 706 -6.75 25.03 1.81
C LYS A 706 -7.32 25.31 0.42
N ASN A 707 -6.88 26.40 -0.23
CA ASN A 707 -7.37 26.83 -1.56
C ASN A 707 -8.91 27.09 -1.63
N ALA A 708 -9.63 27.13 -0.49
CA ALA A 708 -11.05 27.49 -0.45
C ALA A 708 -11.19 29.03 -0.53
N SER A 709 -10.88 29.60 -1.68
CA SER A 709 -10.67 31.04 -1.90
C SER A 709 -11.87 31.93 -1.57
N SER A 710 -13.09 31.41 -1.66
CA SER A 710 -14.34 32.15 -1.32
C SER A 710 -14.75 32.01 0.15
N PHE A 711 -14.15 31.09 0.91
CA PHE A 711 -14.64 30.77 2.25
C PHE A 711 -14.38 31.93 3.22
N ASN A 712 -15.49 32.45 3.83
CA ASN A 712 -15.43 33.52 4.83
C ASN A 712 -16.61 33.46 5.81
N GLN A 713 -16.90 32.24 6.34
CA GLN A 713 -17.99 32.05 7.31
C GLN A 713 -17.44 31.92 8.73
N PRO A 714 -18.21 32.36 9.75
CA PRO A 714 -17.78 32.27 11.13
C PRO A 714 -17.61 30.81 11.56
N LEU A 715 -16.58 30.56 12.40
CA LEU A 715 -16.25 29.26 12.98
C LEU A 715 -16.00 29.38 14.52
N ASN A 716 -16.30 30.54 15.10
CA ASN A 716 -15.87 30.83 16.46
C ASN A 716 -16.62 30.04 17.56
N ASN A 717 -17.73 29.34 17.21
CA ASN A 717 -18.43 28.42 18.11
C ASN A 717 -17.85 27.00 18.10
N TRP A 718 -16.91 26.68 17.24
CA TRP A 718 -16.29 25.35 17.21
C TRP A 718 -15.50 25.09 18.48
N ASN A 719 -15.76 23.94 19.11
CA ASN A 719 -14.91 23.44 20.19
C ASN A 719 -13.78 22.60 19.59
N VAL A 720 -12.62 23.19 19.40
CA VAL A 720 -11.43 22.56 18.80
C VAL A 720 -10.46 22.00 19.84
N SER A 721 -10.86 21.92 21.11
CA SER A 721 -9.97 21.53 22.23
C SER A 721 -9.39 20.11 22.16
N ASN A 722 -9.85 19.27 21.21
CA ASN A 722 -9.29 17.94 20.94
C ASN A 722 -8.54 17.85 19.61
N VAL A 723 -8.45 18.92 18.85
CA VAL A 723 -7.71 18.92 17.58
C VAL A 723 -6.21 18.90 17.85
N GLU A 724 -5.51 18.02 17.15
CA GLU A 724 -4.07 17.81 17.28
C GLU A 724 -3.28 18.36 16.09
N ASN A 725 -3.91 18.52 14.91
CA ASN A 725 -3.25 18.96 13.69
C ASN A 725 -4.12 19.96 12.90
N MET A 726 -3.58 21.15 12.65
CA MET A 726 -4.17 22.22 11.85
C MET A 726 -3.23 22.75 10.75
N VAL A 727 -2.24 21.96 10.32
CA VAL A 727 -1.29 22.34 9.26
C VAL A 727 -2.03 22.85 8.02
N GLN A 728 -1.66 24.04 7.53
CA GLN A 728 -2.22 24.64 6.30
C GLN A 728 -3.76 24.72 6.28
N MET A 729 -4.44 24.84 7.44
CA MET A 729 -5.90 24.77 7.51
C MET A 729 -6.61 25.81 6.65
N PHE A 730 -6.07 27.02 6.54
CA PHE A 730 -6.59 28.13 5.72
C PHE A 730 -5.57 28.60 4.67
N ASP A 731 -4.63 27.74 4.28
CA ASP A 731 -3.61 28.03 3.26
C ASP A 731 -4.33 28.40 1.92
N ASP A 732 -4.00 29.59 1.35
CA ASP A 732 -4.64 30.17 0.17
C ASP A 732 -6.19 30.36 0.27
N ALA A 733 -6.76 30.36 1.50
CA ALA A 733 -8.15 30.79 1.75
C ALA A 733 -8.24 32.32 1.72
N SER A 734 -8.06 32.90 0.55
CA SER A 734 -7.80 34.34 0.34
C SER A 734 -8.89 35.30 0.86
N SER A 735 -10.15 34.83 0.97
CA SER A 735 -11.27 35.65 1.48
C SER A 735 -11.46 35.51 2.99
N PHE A 736 -10.83 34.54 3.65
CA PHE A 736 -11.11 34.23 5.05
C PHE A 736 -10.67 35.35 5.98
N ASN A 737 -11.62 35.90 6.77
CA ASN A 737 -11.37 36.96 7.75
C ASN A 737 -12.38 36.92 8.92
N GLN A 738 -12.60 35.75 9.53
CA GLN A 738 -13.52 35.60 10.64
C GLN A 738 -12.78 35.43 11.98
N PRO A 739 -13.36 35.90 13.10
CA PRO A 739 -12.72 35.76 14.41
C PRO A 739 -12.62 34.28 14.83
N LEU A 740 -11.52 33.95 15.50
CA LEU A 740 -11.19 32.61 16.03
C LEU A 740 -10.73 32.70 17.51
N ASP A 741 -11.00 33.82 18.18
CA ASP A 741 -10.51 34.15 19.52
C ASP A 741 -11.05 33.23 20.63
N ARG A 742 -12.13 32.45 20.35
CA ARG A 742 -12.69 31.47 21.29
C ARG A 742 -12.11 30.07 21.18
N TRP A 743 -11.23 29.81 20.19
CA TRP A 743 -10.66 28.48 19.99
C TRP A 743 -9.65 28.14 21.09
N ASP A 744 -9.83 27.01 21.76
CA ASP A 744 -8.81 26.40 22.61
C ASP A 744 -7.91 25.51 21.76
N VAL A 745 -6.75 26.00 21.41
CA VAL A 745 -5.74 25.31 20.57
C VAL A 745 -4.63 24.64 21.40
N SER A 746 -4.81 24.51 22.70
CA SER A 746 -3.79 24.03 23.63
C SER A 746 -3.30 22.60 23.36
N LYS A 747 -4.07 21.77 22.65
CA LYS A 747 -3.66 20.42 22.23
C LYS A 747 -3.14 20.33 20.80
N VAL A 748 -3.20 21.40 20.03
CA VAL A 748 -2.73 21.37 18.65
C VAL A 748 -1.20 21.24 18.63
N LYS A 749 -0.70 20.24 17.96
CA LYS A 749 0.73 19.91 17.88
C LYS A 749 1.42 20.56 16.69
N ASP A 750 0.66 20.90 15.63
CA ASP A 750 1.21 21.47 14.40
C ASP A 750 0.17 22.38 13.72
N MET A 751 0.53 23.63 13.50
CA MET A 751 -0.22 24.67 12.78
C MET A 751 0.61 25.30 11.63
N THR A 752 1.66 24.64 11.18
CA THR A 752 2.58 25.18 10.15
C THR A 752 1.80 25.66 8.94
N CYS A 753 2.10 26.88 8.48
CA CYS A 753 1.47 27.54 7.33
C CYS A 753 -0.06 27.68 7.43
N MET A 754 -0.64 27.72 8.65
CA MET A 754 -2.10 27.70 8.85
C MET A 754 -2.82 28.78 8.04
N PHE A 755 -2.25 29.98 7.91
CA PHE A 755 -2.81 31.12 7.16
C PHE A 755 -1.94 31.55 5.97
N TYR A 756 -1.06 30.67 5.47
CA TYR A 756 -0.28 30.94 4.25
C TYR A 756 -1.23 31.38 3.12
N GLY A 757 -0.96 32.50 2.44
CA GLY A 757 -1.82 32.99 1.35
C GLY A 757 -3.25 33.45 1.74
N ALA A 758 -3.63 33.42 3.02
CA ALA A 758 -4.93 33.93 3.49
C ALA A 758 -4.95 35.49 3.54
N THR A 759 -4.86 36.09 2.38
CA THR A 759 -4.57 37.53 2.19
C THR A 759 -5.56 38.49 2.83
N SER A 760 -6.77 38.07 3.17
CA SER A 760 -7.77 38.88 3.85
C SER A 760 -7.73 38.77 5.38
N PHE A 761 -7.02 37.78 5.95
CA PHE A 761 -7.07 37.50 7.40
C PHE A 761 -6.43 38.65 8.21
N ARG A 762 -7.21 39.22 9.13
CA ARG A 762 -6.80 40.38 9.97
C ARG A 762 -7.33 40.25 11.40
N GLN A 763 -7.77 39.04 11.82
CA GLN A 763 -8.39 38.85 13.13
C GLN A 763 -7.33 38.56 14.21
N PRO A 764 -7.51 39.08 15.43
CA PRO A 764 -6.60 38.80 16.53
C PRO A 764 -6.74 37.36 17.01
N ILE A 765 -5.62 36.70 17.26
CA ILE A 765 -5.54 35.36 17.86
C ILE A 765 -4.84 35.38 19.23
N THR A 766 -4.82 36.54 19.87
CA THR A 766 -4.14 36.81 21.17
C THR A 766 -4.65 35.96 22.34
N ALA A 767 -5.84 35.34 22.21
CA ALA A 767 -6.40 34.47 23.21
C ALA A 767 -5.85 33.01 23.12
N TRP A 768 -5.15 32.67 22.05
CA TRP A 768 -4.64 31.31 21.87
C TRP A 768 -3.47 31.02 22.81
N LYS A 769 -3.58 29.89 23.51
CA LYS A 769 -2.48 29.34 24.30
C LYS A 769 -1.72 28.35 23.41
N LEU A 770 -0.63 28.82 22.82
CA LEU A 770 0.22 28.00 21.95
C LEU A 770 1.20 27.19 22.80
N CYS A 771 1.05 25.89 22.81
CA CYS A 771 1.97 24.97 23.49
C CYS A 771 3.07 24.54 22.50
N GLY A 772 4.23 25.21 22.55
CA GLY A 772 5.43 24.77 21.83
C GLY A 772 5.42 24.95 20.32
N GLN A 773 4.62 25.85 19.76
CA GLN A 773 4.55 26.14 18.33
C GLN A 773 5.18 27.51 18.02
N SER A 774 5.97 27.57 16.92
CA SER A 774 6.44 28.83 16.38
C SER A 774 5.27 29.58 15.73
N THR A 775 4.99 30.78 16.22
CA THR A 775 4.02 31.68 15.59
C THR A 775 4.47 32.15 14.21
N LEU A 776 5.79 32.15 13.93
CA LEU A 776 6.37 32.43 12.61
C LEU A 776 5.89 31.40 11.57
N ASP A 777 5.81 30.14 11.94
CA ASP A 777 5.37 29.08 11.04
C ASP A 777 3.87 29.11 10.71
N ILE A 778 3.05 29.69 11.60
CA ILE A 778 1.58 29.85 11.39
C ILE A 778 1.28 30.83 10.25
N PHE A 779 2.09 31.90 10.17
CA PHE A 779 1.90 33.00 9.22
C PHE A 779 2.95 33.08 8.10
N LEU A 780 3.75 32.02 7.87
CA LEU A 780 4.78 31.95 6.86
C LEU A 780 4.21 32.38 5.49
N ASP A 781 4.86 33.41 4.85
CA ASP A 781 4.54 33.92 3.51
C ASP A 781 3.11 34.47 3.28
N LEU A 782 2.49 35.09 4.26
CA LEU A 782 1.42 36.03 3.91
C LEU A 782 1.99 37.08 2.95
N PRO A 783 1.47 37.28 1.73
CA PRO A 783 2.03 38.25 0.75
C PRO A 783 2.06 39.67 1.30
N ASP A 784 1.16 40.02 2.25
CA ASP A 784 1.08 41.26 2.99
C ASP A 784 1.79 41.22 4.35
N TYR A 785 2.62 40.20 4.63
CA TYR A 785 3.55 40.20 5.76
C TYR A 785 4.55 41.39 5.68
N ARG A 786 4.61 42.06 4.55
CA ARG A 786 5.24 43.37 4.38
C ARG A 786 4.40 44.50 5.02
N ASP A 787 3.10 44.29 5.28
CA ASP A 787 2.24 45.24 5.94
C ASP A 787 2.51 45.25 7.45
N MET A 788 2.78 46.41 7.98
CA MET A 788 3.13 46.64 9.37
C MET A 788 2.00 46.26 10.35
N GLU A 789 0.73 46.36 9.91
CA GLU A 789 -0.42 45.96 10.74
C GLU A 789 -0.42 44.47 11.03
N SER A 790 -0.18 43.65 10.04
CA SER A 790 -0.11 42.20 10.15
C SER A 790 1.05 41.76 11.07
N ARG A 791 2.19 42.39 10.97
CA ARG A 791 3.33 42.11 11.86
C ARG A 791 3.08 42.52 13.30
N VAL A 792 2.42 43.67 13.53
CA VAL A 792 2.00 44.08 14.88
C VAL A 792 0.96 43.12 15.46
N MET A 793 0.12 42.53 14.65
CA MET A 793 -0.79 41.48 15.06
C MET A 793 -0.02 40.22 15.50
N CYS A 794 1.01 39.81 14.75
CA CYS A 794 1.86 38.67 15.12
C CYS A 794 2.61 38.92 16.44
N LEU A 795 3.18 40.11 16.64
CA LEU A 795 3.80 40.49 17.92
C LEU A 795 2.87 40.33 19.13
N ALA A 796 1.57 40.50 18.94
CA ALA A 796 0.60 40.40 20.02
C ALA A 796 0.40 38.97 20.54
N VAL A 797 0.70 37.97 19.73
CA VAL A 797 0.55 36.52 20.05
C VAL A 797 1.83 35.95 20.64
N LEU A 798 2.98 36.59 20.33
CA LEU A 798 4.29 36.16 20.81
C LEU A 798 4.50 36.57 22.27
N GLU A 799 5.22 35.75 23.06
CA GLU A 799 5.62 36.06 24.43
C GLU A 799 7.14 35.96 24.57
N GLY A 800 7.70 36.70 25.54
CA GLY A 800 9.11 36.63 25.92
C GLY A 800 10.08 36.91 24.79
N ASN A 801 11.07 36.04 24.59
CA ASN A 801 12.17 36.23 23.65
C ASN A 801 11.72 36.22 22.17
N ASP A 802 10.66 35.52 21.83
CA ASP A 802 10.17 35.42 20.46
C ASP A 802 9.53 36.73 20.01
N ARG A 803 8.82 37.42 20.93
CA ARG A 803 8.31 38.77 20.69
C ARG A 803 9.44 39.77 20.47
N GLU A 804 10.48 39.70 21.28
CA GLU A 804 11.66 40.56 21.15
C GLU A 804 12.41 40.30 19.82
N TYR A 805 12.57 39.04 19.44
CA TYR A 805 13.22 38.66 18.18
C TYR A 805 12.44 39.20 16.98
N GLU A 806 11.10 39.00 16.91
CA GLU A 806 10.28 39.49 15.80
C GLU A 806 10.29 41.03 15.76
N LEU A 807 10.27 41.67 16.92
CA LEU A 807 10.40 43.14 17.01
C LEU A 807 11.72 43.64 16.43
N GLN A 808 12.83 42.95 16.69
CA GLN A 808 14.16 43.29 16.16
C GLN A 808 14.24 43.02 14.66
N GLU A 809 13.65 41.94 14.14
CA GLU A 809 13.58 41.70 12.69
C GLU A 809 12.69 42.77 11.99
N MET A 810 11.56 43.17 12.57
CA MET A 810 10.77 44.27 12.06
C MET A 810 11.57 45.56 12.01
N ILE A 811 12.32 45.88 13.08
CA ILE A 811 13.18 47.08 13.14
C ILE A 811 14.28 47.02 12.08
N LYS A 812 14.86 45.87 11.84
CA LYS A 812 15.89 45.63 10.83
C LYS A 812 15.38 45.85 9.38
N ILE A 813 14.16 45.39 9.11
CA ILE A 813 13.55 45.41 7.78
C ILE A 813 12.95 46.83 7.47
N PHE A 814 12.21 47.39 8.43
CA PHE A 814 11.40 48.60 8.21
C PHE A 814 11.97 49.86 8.86
N GLY A 815 12.94 49.71 9.76
CA GLY A 815 13.52 50.78 10.55
C GLY A 815 12.72 51.12 11.82
N LYS A 816 13.43 51.47 12.89
CA LYS A 816 12.91 51.72 14.26
C LYS A 816 11.70 52.66 14.26
N LYS A 817 11.74 53.78 13.48
CA LYS A 817 10.68 54.82 13.42
C LYS A 817 9.36 54.24 12.84
N ALA A 818 9.46 53.46 11.74
CA ALA A 818 8.28 52.88 11.11
C ALA A 818 7.59 51.83 11.99
N VAL A 819 8.40 50.99 12.65
CA VAL A 819 7.91 49.98 13.61
C VAL A 819 7.21 50.62 14.81
N HIS A 820 7.82 51.68 15.39
CA HIS A 820 7.19 52.46 16.47
C HIS A 820 5.85 53.06 16.06
N GLU A 821 5.77 53.65 14.87
CA GLU A 821 4.54 54.23 14.36
C GLU A 821 3.46 53.18 14.15
N ALA A 822 3.80 52.00 13.67
CA ALA A 822 2.88 50.89 13.52
C ALA A 822 2.40 50.36 14.88
N LEU A 823 3.27 50.22 15.88
CA LEU A 823 2.89 49.83 17.24
C LEU A 823 1.95 50.87 17.88
N ARG A 824 2.16 52.17 17.62
CA ARG A 824 1.28 53.24 18.07
C ARG A 824 -0.10 53.17 17.42
N LEU A 825 -0.17 52.87 16.10
CA LEU A 825 -1.40 52.83 15.31
C LEU A 825 -2.22 51.56 15.60
N TYR A 826 -1.57 50.43 15.68
CA TYR A 826 -2.19 49.12 15.68
C TYR A 826 -2.02 48.36 17.01
N GLY A 827 -1.00 48.67 17.82
CA GLY A 827 -0.71 47.90 19.04
C GLY A 827 -1.86 47.88 20.07
N ALA A 828 -2.62 48.99 20.19
CA ALA A 828 -3.80 49.04 21.05
C ALA A 828 -4.93 48.13 20.56
N LYS A 829 -5.06 47.95 19.20
CA LYS A 829 -6.05 47.07 18.57
C LYS A 829 -5.78 45.58 18.88
N TYR A 830 -4.52 45.21 19.01
CA TYR A 830 -4.10 43.85 19.20
C TYR A 830 -3.56 43.52 20.61
N GLY A 831 -3.77 44.40 21.60
CA GLY A 831 -3.45 44.13 22.99
C GLY A 831 -2.03 44.47 23.44
N LEU A 832 -1.23 45.13 22.58
CA LEU A 832 0.18 45.53 22.82
C LEU A 832 0.28 46.99 23.37
N LYS A 833 -0.59 47.34 24.33
CA LYS A 833 -0.66 48.72 24.89
C LYS A 833 0.66 49.18 25.54
N GLU A 834 1.44 48.30 26.09
CA GLU A 834 2.74 48.55 26.71
C GLU A 834 3.79 49.05 25.74
N TYR A 835 3.70 48.66 24.45
CA TYR A 835 4.63 49.07 23.39
C TYR A 835 4.16 50.36 22.66
N SER A 836 2.92 50.82 22.92
CA SER A 836 2.36 52.03 22.33
C SER A 836 2.63 53.29 23.20
N GLN A 837 3.12 53.14 24.45
CA GLN A 837 3.27 54.21 25.41
C GLN A 837 4.71 54.57 25.79
N ASN A 838 5.74 53.85 25.38
CA ASN A 838 7.11 54.13 25.80
C ASN A 838 8.03 54.55 24.68
N ASN A 839 8.53 55.77 24.82
CA ASN A 839 9.78 56.41 24.51
C ASN A 839 9.91 57.15 23.19
N GLU A 840 9.76 58.47 23.34
CA GLU A 840 10.67 59.44 22.78
C GLU A 840 12.04 59.32 23.50
N GLU A 841 13.00 58.48 23.00
CA GLU A 841 14.45 58.63 23.19
C GLU A 841 15.21 57.85 22.06
#